data_0aef97f1c44c5496000a50794b521183
#
_entry.id   0aef97f1c44c5496000a50794b521183
#
_cell.length_a   1.000
_cell.length_b   1.000
_cell.length_c   1.000
_cell.angle_alpha   90.00
_cell.angle_beta   90.00
_cell.angle_gamma   90.00
#
_symmetry.space_group_name_H-M   'P 1'
#
loop_
_entity.id
_entity.type
_entity.pdbx_description
1 polymer ?
#
loop_
_entity_poly.entity_id
_entity_poly.type
_entity_poly.pdbx_seq_one_letter_code
_entity_poly.pdbx_strand_id
1 'polypeptide(L)'
;MNEAQTRLNLIDPAIRAAGWTAENDCQVLVEQTVAPGRVGKVRGKPLRADYILCHRGRRLVVVEAKGDEHQAIEGYEQALKYGRMLGVQVAYATNGREILEIDLATGGANPVSEFPAPQELWSFMGLGGGEGWVEAFSLVPLWFDAVKRPRYYQELAVNRVTDAIAARQRRILLTLATGTGKTFIAFQIAWKLFKARWNLQAAAGDGRPGARTPRILFITDRNILANQGLIDFSGFDEHALARVTPKAIHKRDDKVPTNATVFFTIYETLMQGEPGREFYRQYAPDFFDFIIIDECHRGGAKDESTWRQILEYFEPAYQLGMTATPKRDVNADTYRYFGRPVYEYSLLQGIEDGFLTPFRVQKATCTIDDYEYDDCDTVVSGEEELDKEKTYEERDFYRGRIRIRERDEERVRELLDKINPMDKTIIFCYNQPHAMEIMSMVNKFQKLAEKTPDYCRRVTANDGEEGERFLREFQNNEKQFPVVLTTSQKLSTGVDARNVRNIVLMRPVNSMVEFKQIVGRGTRLFDEKYYFTIYDFVGASDKFDDPAWDGPPVCPKCGCDPCVCTRGGKGRGGGEGGDGPKACPICGNLPCTCEKAEKTIVIRLGKDRKVQVNTAWESLIMYDGKMVPVEAFVKKVFAKVTGLVGSAEELRQTWSEQATRRELLAKLAENGFEMERLKELQKLMDSEDCDLLDVLEYVAFEVPMQKRAARAGAARKGLSQWVQDEHAKGFYTFVLDNYVQEGVDVFTRDDALSQLIVTKYHTIDDARSTLGNLAVIRTGFATLQRAVYAA
;
A
#
# COMPACT_ATOMS: atom_id res chain seq x y z
N MET A 1 -19.15 -12.30 34.01
CA MET A 1 -17.86 -11.59 34.23
C MET A 1 -17.57 -10.81 32.97
N ASN A 2 -17.04 -9.59 33.10
CA ASN A 2 -16.56 -8.91 31.89
C ASN A 2 -15.33 -9.63 31.30
N GLU A 3 -14.94 -9.28 30.08
CA GLU A 3 -13.85 -9.93 29.35
C GLU A 3 -12.53 -9.95 30.13
N ALA A 4 -12.15 -8.83 30.78
CA ALA A 4 -10.92 -8.78 31.57
C ALA A 4 -10.94 -9.73 32.77
N GLN A 5 -12.08 -9.87 33.45
CA GLN A 5 -12.24 -10.83 34.55
C GLN A 5 -12.26 -12.27 34.03
N THR A 6 -12.90 -12.53 32.91
CA THR A 6 -12.90 -13.83 32.25
C THR A 6 -11.48 -14.26 31.86
N ARG A 7 -10.70 -13.34 31.31
CA ARG A 7 -9.29 -13.60 30.97
C ARG A 7 -8.47 -13.97 32.22
N LEU A 8 -8.54 -13.18 33.26
CA LEU A 8 -7.77 -13.41 34.48
C LEU A 8 -8.15 -14.70 35.24
N ASN A 9 -9.46 -15.01 35.32
CA ASN A 9 -9.96 -16.07 36.21
C ASN A 9 -10.10 -17.41 35.47
N LEU A 10 -10.30 -17.43 34.16
CA LEU A 10 -10.59 -18.66 33.42
C LEU A 10 -9.55 -18.91 32.31
N ILE A 11 -9.25 -17.91 31.45
CA ILE A 11 -8.42 -18.15 30.28
C ILE A 11 -6.94 -18.23 30.63
N ASP A 12 -6.40 -17.28 31.40
CA ASP A 12 -4.98 -17.31 31.82
C ASP A 12 -4.59 -18.59 32.56
N PRO A 13 -5.44 -19.11 33.52
CA PRO A 13 -5.17 -20.41 34.16
C PRO A 13 -5.21 -21.57 33.17
N ALA A 14 -6.15 -21.58 32.20
CA ALA A 14 -6.26 -22.67 31.22
C ALA A 14 -5.04 -22.68 30.26
N ILE A 15 -4.59 -21.51 29.78
CA ILE A 15 -3.39 -21.41 28.96
C ILE A 15 -2.16 -21.92 29.73
N ARG A 16 -2.01 -21.52 30.99
CA ARG A 16 -0.89 -22.02 31.84
C ARG A 16 -0.97 -23.51 32.10
N ALA A 17 -2.18 -24.06 32.36
CA ALA A 17 -2.38 -25.49 32.59
C ALA A 17 -2.01 -26.32 31.35
N ALA A 18 -2.21 -25.80 30.14
CA ALA A 18 -1.78 -26.42 28.90
C ALA A 18 -0.26 -26.33 28.65
N GLY A 19 0.51 -25.75 29.57
CA GLY A 19 1.97 -25.71 29.51
C GLY A 19 2.58 -24.50 28.83
N TRP A 20 1.80 -23.46 28.53
CA TRP A 20 2.31 -22.21 27.96
C TRP A 20 2.99 -21.33 29.01
N THR A 21 4.16 -21.78 29.45
CA THR A 21 4.95 -21.11 30.50
C THR A 21 6.37 -20.84 30.04
N ALA A 22 7.06 -19.92 30.70
CA ALA A 22 8.46 -19.63 30.42
C ALA A 22 9.39 -20.83 30.63
N GLU A 23 9.02 -21.76 31.52
CA GLU A 23 9.77 -23.01 31.80
C GLU A 23 9.77 -23.95 30.57
N ASN A 24 8.76 -23.82 29.69
CA ASN A 24 8.63 -24.59 28.46
C ASN A 24 9.05 -23.76 27.23
N ASP A 25 9.94 -22.80 27.38
CA ASP A 25 10.37 -21.88 26.30
C ASP A 25 9.21 -21.15 25.62
N CYS A 26 8.15 -20.84 26.37
CA CYS A 26 6.97 -20.15 25.85
C CYS A 26 6.89 -18.71 26.32
N GLN A 27 6.31 -17.86 25.48
CA GLN A 27 5.92 -16.51 25.78
C GLN A 27 4.47 -16.28 25.42
N VAL A 28 3.67 -15.82 26.39
CA VAL A 28 2.29 -15.40 26.18
C VAL A 28 2.27 -13.88 26.04
N LEU A 29 1.98 -13.40 24.83
CA LEU A 29 1.84 -11.97 24.53
C LEU A 29 0.37 -11.60 24.66
N VAL A 30 0.08 -10.68 25.58
CA VAL A 30 -1.28 -10.26 25.91
C VAL A 30 -1.56 -8.90 25.26
N GLU A 31 -2.75 -8.75 24.68
CA GLU A 31 -3.23 -7.49 24.08
C GLU A 31 -2.24 -6.85 23.08
N GLN A 32 -1.68 -7.65 22.20
CA GLN A 32 -0.68 -7.18 21.25
C GLN A 32 -1.29 -6.47 20.06
N THR A 33 -0.84 -5.27 19.77
CA THR A 33 -1.15 -4.58 18.53
C THR A 33 -0.41 -5.27 17.38
N VAL A 34 -1.16 -5.97 16.53
CA VAL A 34 -0.65 -6.66 15.33
C VAL A 34 -0.35 -5.63 14.24
N ALA A 35 -1.32 -4.73 13.99
CA ALA A 35 -1.18 -3.66 13.00
C ALA A 35 -1.83 -2.37 13.52
N PRO A 36 -1.27 -1.20 13.14
CA PRO A 36 -1.74 0.10 13.66
C PRO A 36 -3.10 0.56 13.11
N GLY A 37 -3.66 -0.17 12.15
CA GLY A 37 -4.88 0.21 11.44
C GLY A 37 -4.65 1.25 10.34
N ARG A 38 -5.55 1.27 9.34
CA ARG A 38 -5.46 2.10 8.14
C ARG A 38 -5.22 3.57 8.47
N VAL A 39 -4.35 4.22 7.72
CA VAL A 39 -4.05 5.65 7.86
C VAL A 39 -5.17 6.47 7.20
N GLY A 40 -5.71 7.44 7.94
CA GLY A 40 -6.68 8.40 7.46
C GLY A 40 -6.75 9.62 8.40
N LYS A 41 -7.55 10.65 8.10
CA LYS A 41 -7.77 11.80 9.01
C LYS A 41 -8.22 11.32 10.40
N VAL A 42 -9.05 10.27 10.43
CA VAL A 42 -9.31 9.46 11.62
C VAL A 42 -8.61 8.13 11.38
N ARG A 43 -7.66 7.79 12.23
CA ARG A 43 -6.93 6.53 12.11
C ARG A 43 -7.88 5.37 12.38
N GLY A 44 -7.83 4.34 11.55
CA GLY A 44 -8.55 3.09 11.78
C GLY A 44 -8.19 2.49 13.14
N LYS A 45 -9.10 1.72 13.73
CA LYS A 45 -8.82 1.04 15.01
C LYS A 45 -7.60 0.14 14.85
N PRO A 46 -6.64 0.17 15.79
CA PRO A 46 -5.55 -0.78 15.81
C PRO A 46 -6.08 -2.21 15.82
N LEU A 47 -5.48 -3.07 15.03
CA LEU A 47 -5.75 -4.50 15.06
C LEU A 47 -4.99 -5.10 16.24
N ARG A 48 -5.71 -5.59 17.23
CA ARG A 48 -5.15 -6.04 18.50
C ARG A 48 -5.66 -7.43 18.80
N ALA A 49 -4.75 -8.38 18.95
CA ALA A 49 -5.05 -9.74 19.37
C ALA A 49 -5.00 -9.84 20.90
N ASP A 50 -5.96 -10.54 21.50
CA ASP A 50 -6.03 -10.71 22.96
C ASP A 50 -4.84 -11.51 23.46
N TYR A 51 -4.55 -12.65 22.82
CA TYR A 51 -3.35 -13.43 23.13
C TYR A 51 -2.66 -13.89 21.83
N ILE A 52 -1.33 -13.89 21.88
CA ILE A 52 -0.48 -14.58 20.93
C ILE A 52 0.43 -15.51 21.72
N LEU A 53 0.31 -16.81 21.49
CA LEU A 53 1.09 -17.82 22.16
C LEU A 53 2.32 -18.15 21.30
N CYS A 54 3.49 -17.95 21.90
CA CYS A 54 4.77 -18.17 21.24
C CYS A 54 5.52 -19.32 21.92
N HIS A 55 6.17 -20.16 21.14
CA HIS A 55 7.06 -21.22 21.61
C HIS A 55 8.37 -21.16 20.84
N ARG A 56 9.51 -21.23 21.54
CA ARG A 56 10.86 -21.15 20.95
C ARG A 56 11.03 -19.95 19.98
N GLY A 57 10.49 -18.81 20.39
CA GLY A 57 10.56 -17.56 19.60
C GLY A 57 9.64 -17.50 18.37
N ARG A 58 8.77 -18.49 18.15
CA ARG A 58 7.77 -18.47 17.06
C ARG A 58 6.36 -18.29 17.59
N ARG A 59 5.57 -17.51 16.89
CA ARG A 59 4.12 -17.41 17.13
C ARG A 59 3.44 -18.65 16.58
N LEU A 60 2.77 -19.41 17.43
CA LEU A 60 2.08 -20.65 17.03
C LEU A 60 0.57 -20.49 17.02
N VAL A 61 0.02 -19.65 17.89
CA VAL A 61 -1.43 -19.54 18.12
C VAL A 61 -1.84 -18.11 18.36
N VAL A 62 -3.04 -17.78 17.89
CA VAL A 62 -3.82 -16.62 18.32
C VAL A 62 -5.02 -17.09 19.11
N VAL A 63 -5.30 -16.45 20.24
CA VAL A 63 -6.52 -16.68 21.02
C VAL A 63 -7.27 -15.36 21.14
N GLU A 64 -8.54 -15.39 20.78
CA GLU A 64 -9.48 -14.28 20.94
C GLU A 64 -10.41 -14.57 22.11
N ALA A 65 -10.49 -13.65 23.04
CA ALA A 65 -11.24 -13.77 24.27
C ALA A 65 -12.58 -13.04 24.20
N LYS A 66 -13.60 -13.58 24.84
CA LYS A 66 -14.89 -12.93 25.08
C LYS A 66 -15.28 -13.06 26.57
N GLY A 67 -16.14 -12.18 27.04
CA GLY A 67 -16.70 -12.32 28.40
C GLY A 67 -17.50 -13.60 28.53
N ASP A 68 -17.57 -14.21 29.75
CA ASP A 68 -18.22 -15.47 29.98
C ASP A 68 -19.75 -15.49 29.76
N GLU A 69 -20.35 -14.32 29.60
CA GLU A 69 -21.76 -14.10 29.20
C GLU A 69 -21.98 -14.13 27.68
N HIS A 70 -20.90 -14.09 26.89
CA HIS A 70 -20.90 -14.20 25.44
C HIS A 70 -20.60 -15.63 24.98
N GLN A 71 -20.99 -15.98 23.76
CA GLN A 71 -20.61 -17.27 23.19
C GLN A 71 -19.19 -17.18 22.59
N ALA A 72 -18.41 -18.25 22.69
CA ALA A 72 -17.06 -18.30 22.14
C ALA A 72 -17.01 -18.02 20.63
N ILE A 73 -18.07 -18.40 19.90
CA ILE A 73 -18.18 -18.19 18.45
C ILE A 73 -18.16 -16.70 18.04
N GLU A 74 -18.53 -15.78 18.93
CA GLU A 74 -18.48 -14.35 18.65
C GLU A 74 -17.05 -13.83 18.43
N GLY A 75 -16.04 -14.58 18.92
CA GLY A 75 -14.62 -14.32 18.67
C GLY A 75 -14.07 -14.89 17.35
N TYR A 76 -14.86 -15.72 16.64
CA TYR A 76 -14.40 -16.50 15.50
C TYR A 76 -13.77 -15.64 14.38
N GLU A 77 -14.48 -14.64 13.90
CA GLU A 77 -14.00 -13.80 12.79
C GLU A 77 -12.71 -13.03 13.13
N GLN A 78 -12.59 -12.59 14.38
CA GLN A 78 -11.40 -11.90 14.86
C GLN A 78 -10.22 -12.87 14.96
N ALA A 79 -10.42 -14.05 15.57
CA ALA A 79 -9.40 -15.09 15.66
C ALA A 79 -8.93 -15.57 14.28
N LEU A 80 -9.87 -15.79 13.34
CA LEU A 80 -9.58 -16.17 11.95
C LEU A 80 -8.75 -15.09 11.24
N LYS A 81 -9.15 -13.83 11.37
CA LYS A 81 -8.46 -12.70 10.78
C LYS A 81 -7.03 -12.57 11.31
N TYR A 82 -6.86 -12.54 12.63
CA TYR A 82 -5.53 -12.38 13.25
C TYR A 82 -4.65 -13.60 13.01
N GLY A 83 -5.22 -14.79 13.04
CA GLY A 83 -4.50 -16.01 12.72
C GLY A 83 -3.94 -16.00 11.29
N ARG A 84 -4.74 -15.58 10.31
CA ARG A 84 -4.29 -15.42 8.92
C ARG A 84 -3.23 -14.35 8.79
N MET A 85 -3.39 -13.20 9.43
CA MET A 85 -2.40 -12.14 9.44
C MET A 85 -1.07 -12.61 10.02
N LEU A 86 -1.09 -13.33 11.14
CA LEU A 86 0.11 -13.82 11.82
C LEU A 86 0.65 -15.13 11.22
N GLY A 87 -0.02 -15.68 10.21
CA GLY A 87 0.43 -16.86 9.47
C GLY A 87 0.50 -18.13 10.32
N VAL A 88 -0.29 -18.20 11.41
CA VAL A 88 -0.43 -19.41 12.22
C VAL A 88 -1.36 -20.42 11.51
N GLN A 89 -1.34 -21.68 11.91
CA GLN A 89 -2.19 -22.70 11.29
C GLN A 89 -3.51 -22.88 12.04
N VAL A 90 -3.52 -22.58 13.34
CA VAL A 90 -4.66 -22.75 14.23
C VAL A 90 -4.85 -21.49 15.06
N ALA A 91 -6.10 -21.07 15.23
CA ALA A 91 -6.48 -20.01 16.15
C ALA A 91 -7.58 -20.53 17.11
N TYR A 92 -7.80 -19.82 18.20
CA TYR A 92 -8.82 -20.15 19.17
C TYR A 92 -9.70 -18.95 19.47
N ALA A 93 -11.01 -19.21 19.65
CA ALA A 93 -11.92 -18.27 20.24
C ALA A 93 -12.49 -18.87 21.52
N THR A 94 -12.54 -18.10 22.62
CA THR A 94 -12.96 -18.62 23.91
C THR A 94 -13.66 -17.58 24.79
N ASN A 95 -14.62 -18.02 25.57
CA ASN A 95 -15.24 -17.26 26.67
C ASN A 95 -14.79 -17.77 28.05
N GLY A 96 -13.74 -18.60 28.11
CA GLY A 96 -13.19 -19.20 29.31
C GLY A 96 -13.92 -20.47 29.78
N ARG A 97 -15.12 -20.78 29.25
CA ARG A 97 -15.88 -21.99 29.49
C ARG A 97 -15.94 -22.91 28.27
N GLU A 98 -16.02 -22.28 27.10
CA GLU A 98 -16.00 -22.93 25.81
C GLU A 98 -14.72 -22.50 25.08
N ILE A 99 -14.08 -23.44 24.41
CA ILE A 99 -12.91 -23.22 23.58
C ILE A 99 -13.24 -23.76 22.19
N LEU A 100 -13.17 -22.88 21.19
CA LEU A 100 -13.32 -23.23 19.77
C LEU A 100 -11.95 -23.22 19.12
N GLU A 101 -11.54 -24.37 18.60
CA GLU A 101 -10.36 -24.46 17.73
C GLU A 101 -10.76 -24.15 16.28
N ILE A 102 -10.02 -23.26 15.65
CA ILE A 102 -10.28 -22.77 14.28
C ILE A 102 -9.12 -23.18 13.39
N ASP A 103 -9.37 -24.08 12.45
CA ASP A 103 -8.43 -24.43 11.40
C ASP A 103 -8.39 -23.32 10.34
N LEU A 104 -7.26 -22.66 10.18
CA LEU A 104 -7.14 -21.52 9.26
C LEU A 104 -7.07 -21.91 7.78
N ALA A 105 -6.81 -23.17 7.47
CA ALA A 105 -6.80 -23.67 6.10
C ALA A 105 -8.22 -23.90 5.58
N THR A 106 -9.09 -24.45 6.43
CA THR A 106 -10.47 -24.80 6.07
C THR A 106 -11.50 -23.78 6.52
N GLY A 107 -11.18 -22.99 7.56
CA GLY A 107 -12.13 -22.15 8.28
C GLY A 107 -13.08 -22.96 9.18
N GLY A 108 -12.84 -24.25 9.37
CA GLY A 108 -13.64 -25.09 10.27
C GLY A 108 -13.39 -24.72 11.73
N ALA A 109 -14.47 -24.67 12.54
CA ALA A 109 -14.40 -24.44 13.97
C ALA A 109 -14.96 -25.64 14.74
N ASN A 110 -14.16 -26.19 15.65
CA ASN A 110 -14.53 -27.33 16.46
C ASN A 110 -14.40 -27.02 17.96
N PRO A 111 -15.35 -27.42 18.81
CA PRO A 111 -15.19 -27.26 20.23
C PRO A 111 -14.13 -28.26 20.76
N VAL A 112 -13.26 -27.76 21.62
CA VAL A 112 -12.23 -28.56 22.30
C VAL A 112 -12.31 -28.35 23.80
N SER A 113 -11.83 -29.35 24.60
CA SER A 113 -11.91 -29.30 26.06
C SER A 113 -10.80 -28.46 26.70
N GLU A 114 -9.66 -28.32 26.02
CA GLU A 114 -8.46 -27.64 26.54
C GLU A 114 -7.61 -27.09 25.40
N PHE A 115 -6.72 -26.15 25.70
CA PHE A 115 -5.69 -25.70 24.77
C PHE A 115 -4.65 -26.79 24.57
N PRO A 116 -4.10 -26.95 23.35
CA PRO A 116 -3.04 -27.91 23.08
C PRO A 116 -1.73 -27.53 23.79
N ALA A 117 -0.90 -28.49 24.09
CA ALA A 117 0.43 -28.23 24.60
C ALA A 117 1.35 -27.60 23.54
N PRO A 118 2.31 -26.72 23.92
CA PRO A 118 3.21 -26.05 22.97
C PRO A 118 3.94 -27.01 22.03
N GLN A 119 4.40 -28.15 22.56
CA GLN A 119 5.13 -29.16 21.80
C GLN A 119 4.24 -29.92 20.79
N GLU A 120 2.97 -30.10 21.11
CA GLU A 120 2.00 -30.72 20.19
C GLU A 120 1.80 -29.85 18.96
N LEU A 121 1.57 -28.53 19.15
CA LEU A 121 1.45 -27.58 18.05
C LEU A 121 2.75 -27.41 17.27
N TRP A 122 3.87 -27.40 17.94
CA TRP A 122 5.18 -27.37 17.30
C TRP A 122 5.34 -28.54 16.32
N SER A 123 4.97 -29.72 16.77
CA SER A 123 5.02 -30.94 15.95
C SER A 123 3.96 -30.94 14.85
N PHE A 124 2.73 -30.51 15.15
CA PHE A 124 1.63 -30.39 14.18
C PHE A 124 1.98 -29.42 13.03
N MET A 125 2.67 -28.32 13.33
CA MET A 125 3.13 -27.35 12.32
C MET A 125 4.34 -27.85 11.50
N GLY A 126 4.78 -29.09 11.68
CA GLY A 126 5.94 -29.66 11.02
C GLY A 126 7.29 -29.08 11.48
N LEU A 127 7.27 -28.30 12.56
CA LEU A 127 8.46 -27.67 13.12
C LEU A 127 9.30 -28.65 13.97
N GLY A 128 8.71 -29.76 14.40
CA GLY A 128 9.36 -30.82 15.20
C GLY A 128 9.97 -31.97 14.40
N GLY A 129 9.78 -32.00 13.10
CA GLY A 129 10.10 -33.16 12.22
C GLY A 129 11.51 -33.18 11.65
N GLY A 130 12.50 -32.77 12.38
CA GLY A 130 13.84 -33.30 12.16
C GLY A 130 14.91 -32.48 11.52
N GLU A 131 14.78 -31.27 11.11
CA GLU A 131 16.00 -30.55 10.73
C GLU A 131 16.24 -29.44 11.74
N GLY A 132 17.25 -29.64 12.62
CA GLY A 132 17.66 -28.73 13.68
C GLY A 132 17.90 -27.29 13.28
N TRP A 133 17.88 -26.99 11.96
CA TRP A 133 17.99 -25.62 11.45
C TRP A 133 16.72 -24.79 11.68
N VAL A 134 15.50 -25.36 11.66
CA VAL A 134 14.29 -24.60 12.01
C VAL A 134 14.39 -24.13 13.46
N GLU A 135 14.78 -25.02 14.36
CA GLU A 135 15.00 -24.72 15.76
C GLU A 135 16.16 -23.73 15.96
N ALA A 136 17.31 -23.99 15.35
CA ALA A 136 18.48 -23.14 15.43
C ALA A 136 18.19 -21.70 14.97
N PHE A 137 17.47 -21.50 13.86
CA PHE A 137 17.05 -20.19 13.40
C PHE A 137 15.99 -19.55 14.31
N SER A 138 15.08 -20.34 14.88
CA SER A 138 14.05 -19.84 15.78
C SER A 138 14.64 -19.30 17.08
N LEU A 139 15.68 -19.95 17.61
CA LEU A 139 16.38 -19.53 18.82
C LEU A 139 17.20 -18.24 18.64
N VAL A 140 17.54 -17.86 17.39
CA VAL A 140 18.18 -16.58 17.13
C VAL A 140 17.11 -15.48 17.13
N PRO A 141 17.13 -14.54 18.11
CA PRO A 141 16.17 -13.45 18.14
C PRO A 141 16.38 -12.53 16.93
N LEU A 142 15.29 -11.90 16.48
CA LEU A 142 15.38 -10.81 15.52
C LEU A 142 16.13 -9.64 16.15
N TRP A 143 17.00 -9.02 15.37
CA TRP A 143 17.68 -7.81 15.81
C TRP A 143 16.70 -6.62 15.82
N PHE A 144 16.75 -5.81 16.85
CA PHE A 144 16.02 -4.56 16.96
C PHE A 144 16.78 -3.55 17.81
N ASP A 145 16.52 -2.29 17.57
CA ASP A 145 17.01 -1.18 18.39
C ASP A 145 15.83 -0.36 18.94
N ALA A 146 16.12 0.76 19.57
CA ALA A 146 15.11 1.63 20.16
C ALA A 146 14.15 2.23 19.10
N VAL A 147 14.55 2.31 17.83
CA VAL A 147 13.84 2.97 16.74
C VAL A 147 13.19 1.97 15.78
N LYS A 148 13.90 0.87 15.45
CA LYS A 148 13.49 -0.11 14.46
C LYS A 148 13.10 -1.43 15.13
N ARG A 149 11.80 -1.67 15.27
CA ARG A 149 11.25 -2.98 15.68
C ARG A 149 10.67 -3.69 14.47
N PRO A 150 10.89 -5.01 14.32
CA PRO A 150 10.28 -5.79 13.24
C PRO A 150 8.75 -5.72 13.29
N ARG A 151 8.14 -5.54 12.13
CA ARG A 151 6.69 -5.64 11.97
C ARG A 151 6.30 -7.10 11.78
N TYR A 152 5.06 -7.47 12.08
CA TYR A 152 4.61 -8.86 12.00
C TYR A 152 4.90 -9.52 10.64
N TYR A 153 4.63 -8.82 9.53
CA TYR A 153 4.86 -9.36 8.19
C TYR A 153 6.36 -9.50 7.85
N GLN A 154 7.21 -8.67 8.43
CA GLN A 154 8.66 -8.78 8.28
C GLN A 154 9.18 -10.01 9.01
N GLU A 155 8.67 -10.28 10.20
CA GLU A 155 8.96 -11.49 10.95
C GLU A 155 8.52 -12.74 10.19
N LEU A 156 7.29 -12.71 9.61
CA LEU A 156 6.79 -13.80 8.76
C LEU A 156 7.68 -14.04 7.54
N ALA A 157 8.06 -12.96 6.83
CA ALA A 157 8.95 -13.07 5.68
C ALA A 157 10.29 -13.72 6.04
N VAL A 158 10.89 -13.29 7.17
CA VAL A 158 12.14 -13.88 7.67
C VAL A 158 11.95 -15.34 8.02
N ASN A 159 10.88 -15.70 8.75
CA ASN A 159 10.62 -17.07 9.13
C ASN A 159 10.39 -17.97 7.92
N ARG A 160 9.59 -17.53 6.92
CA ARG A 160 9.35 -18.29 5.68
C ARG A 160 10.64 -18.54 4.89
N VAL A 161 11.55 -17.56 4.83
CA VAL A 161 12.86 -17.74 4.18
C VAL A 161 13.75 -18.71 4.96
N THR A 162 13.82 -18.58 6.30
CA THR A 162 14.64 -19.50 7.10
C THR A 162 14.09 -20.92 7.10
N ASP A 163 12.76 -21.10 7.02
CA ASP A 163 12.12 -22.42 6.86
C ASP A 163 12.46 -23.02 5.49
N ALA A 164 12.42 -22.22 4.43
CA ALA A 164 12.83 -22.65 3.09
C ALA A 164 14.31 -23.09 3.04
N ILE A 165 15.19 -22.34 3.76
CA ILE A 165 16.60 -22.71 3.89
C ILE A 165 16.75 -24.06 4.63
N ALA A 166 16.05 -24.23 5.75
CA ALA A 166 16.04 -25.47 6.52
C ALA A 166 15.49 -26.64 5.68
N ALA A 167 14.48 -26.42 4.85
CA ALA A 167 13.94 -27.39 3.91
C ALA A 167 14.84 -27.60 2.64
N ARG A 168 16.06 -27.04 2.65
CA ARG A 168 17.05 -27.17 1.56
C ARG A 168 16.58 -26.58 0.22
N GLN A 169 15.63 -25.64 0.24
CA GLN A 169 15.22 -24.91 -0.95
C GLN A 169 16.29 -23.90 -1.33
N ARG A 170 17.02 -24.15 -2.41
CA ARG A 170 18.16 -23.31 -2.82
C ARG A 170 17.78 -22.01 -3.49
N ARG A 171 16.60 -21.94 -4.10
CA ARG A 171 16.08 -20.75 -4.79
C ARG A 171 14.82 -20.29 -4.11
N ILE A 172 14.84 -19.09 -3.57
CA ILE A 172 13.79 -18.55 -2.70
C ILE A 172 13.36 -17.20 -3.26
N LEU A 173 12.07 -16.93 -3.28
CA LEU A 173 11.52 -15.66 -3.75
C LEU A 173 10.65 -15.03 -2.65
N LEU A 174 10.86 -13.73 -2.42
CA LEU A 174 9.98 -12.86 -1.64
C LEU A 174 9.36 -11.79 -2.53
N THR A 175 8.06 -11.61 -2.45
CA THR A 175 7.35 -10.53 -3.11
C THR A 175 6.78 -9.57 -2.07
N LEU A 176 7.33 -8.37 -2.00
CA LEU A 176 6.99 -7.38 -0.97
C LEU A 176 6.86 -6.00 -1.59
N ALA A 177 5.76 -5.30 -1.35
CA ALA A 177 5.53 -3.96 -1.87
C ALA A 177 6.67 -3.00 -1.54
N THR A 178 6.84 -1.95 -2.34
CA THR A 178 7.81 -0.90 -2.07
C THR A 178 7.45 -0.18 -0.77
N GLY A 179 8.45 0.12 0.06
CA GLY A 179 8.23 0.78 1.36
C GLY A 179 7.98 -0.17 2.54
N THR A 180 7.93 -1.49 2.31
CA THR A 180 7.73 -2.50 3.37
C THR A 180 9.01 -2.86 4.13
N GLY A 181 10.17 -2.33 3.73
CA GLY A 181 11.44 -2.57 4.41
C GLY A 181 12.16 -3.85 3.95
N LYS A 182 12.18 -4.13 2.63
CA LYS A 182 12.89 -5.28 2.05
C LYS A 182 14.34 -5.39 2.53
N THR A 183 15.08 -4.28 2.57
CA THR A 183 16.47 -4.26 3.06
C THR A 183 16.59 -4.68 4.52
N PHE A 184 15.61 -4.27 5.36
CA PHE A 184 15.57 -4.69 6.77
C PHE A 184 15.28 -6.19 6.91
N ILE A 185 14.40 -6.75 6.07
CA ILE A 185 14.16 -8.19 6.02
C ILE A 185 15.41 -8.94 5.60
N ALA A 186 16.11 -8.46 4.57
CA ALA A 186 17.38 -9.03 4.11
C ALA A 186 18.45 -9.02 5.23
N PHE A 187 18.53 -7.90 5.96
CA PHE A 187 19.39 -7.79 7.12
C PHE A 187 19.04 -8.84 8.20
N GLN A 188 17.76 -9.00 8.54
CA GLN A 188 17.33 -9.98 9.55
C GLN A 188 17.65 -11.41 9.15
N ILE A 189 17.52 -11.74 7.87
CA ILE A 189 17.88 -13.05 7.34
C ILE A 189 19.39 -13.26 7.48
N ALA A 190 20.19 -12.30 7.01
CA ALA A 190 21.65 -12.34 7.14
C ALA A 190 22.09 -12.47 8.59
N TRP A 191 21.44 -11.74 9.51
CA TRP A 191 21.67 -11.78 10.95
C TRP A 191 21.41 -13.18 11.53
N LYS A 192 20.27 -13.81 11.19
CA LYS A 192 19.95 -15.17 11.66
C LYS A 192 20.96 -16.19 11.15
N LEU A 193 21.32 -16.13 9.86
CA LEU A 193 22.35 -17.01 9.29
C LEU A 193 23.72 -16.81 9.97
N PHE A 194 24.10 -15.56 10.24
CA PHE A 194 25.36 -15.23 10.89
C PHE A 194 25.39 -15.73 12.35
N LYS A 195 24.37 -15.45 13.13
CA LYS A 195 24.30 -15.84 14.54
C LYS A 195 24.18 -17.36 14.71
N ALA A 196 23.43 -18.04 13.85
CA ALA A 196 23.36 -19.49 13.82
C ALA A 196 24.63 -20.16 13.25
N ARG A 197 25.59 -19.38 12.71
CA ARG A 197 26.78 -19.88 12.00
C ARG A 197 26.45 -20.88 10.89
N TRP A 198 25.32 -20.64 10.21
CA TRP A 198 24.89 -21.42 9.08
C TRP A 198 25.79 -21.14 7.88
N ASN A 199 26.26 -22.17 7.19
CA ASN A 199 26.99 -22.08 5.94
C ASN A 199 26.74 -23.35 5.11
N LEU A 200 27.21 -23.41 3.86
CA LEU A 200 26.96 -24.56 2.97
C LEU A 200 27.43 -25.89 3.55
N GLN A 201 28.53 -25.90 4.29
CA GLN A 201 29.05 -27.14 4.92
C GLN A 201 28.14 -27.60 6.05
N ALA A 202 27.67 -26.68 6.87
CA ALA A 202 26.76 -26.94 7.97
C ALA A 202 25.33 -27.25 7.50
N ALA A 203 24.90 -26.73 6.34
CA ALA A 203 23.57 -26.92 5.76
C ALA A 203 23.20 -28.38 5.53
N ALA A 204 24.17 -29.26 5.33
CA ALA A 204 23.95 -30.68 5.17
C ALA A 204 23.72 -31.43 6.50
N GLY A 205 24.00 -30.76 7.63
CA GLY A 205 23.91 -31.34 8.98
C GLY A 205 22.55 -31.09 9.67
N ASP A 206 22.53 -31.42 10.94
CA ASP A 206 21.37 -31.48 11.84
C ASP A 206 21.13 -30.17 12.63
N GLY A 207 21.52 -29.02 12.11
CA GLY A 207 21.37 -27.72 12.77
C GLY A 207 22.54 -27.32 13.66
N ARG A 208 23.64 -28.04 13.65
CA ARG A 208 24.86 -27.68 14.38
C ARG A 208 25.59 -26.52 13.72
N PRO A 209 26.08 -25.55 14.52
CA PRO A 209 26.83 -24.42 14.02
C PRO A 209 28.03 -24.84 13.18
N GLY A 210 28.25 -24.15 12.06
CA GLY A 210 29.44 -24.35 11.23
C GLY A 210 30.73 -23.85 11.87
N ALA A 211 31.86 -24.34 11.38
CA ALA A 211 33.18 -23.92 11.85
C ALA A 211 33.47 -22.42 11.55
N ARG A 212 32.88 -21.88 10.48
CA ARG A 212 32.98 -20.48 10.06
C ARG A 212 31.63 -19.80 9.96
N THR A 213 31.64 -18.47 9.98
CA THR A 213 30.46 -17.64 9.64
C THR A 213 30.12 -17.75 8.15
N PRO A 214 28.86 -17.49 7.75
CA PRO A 214 28.48 -17.47 6.34
C PRO A 214 29.17 -16.35 5.58
N ARG A 215 29.35 -16.54 4.28
CA ARG A 215 29.71 -15.48 3.33
C ARG A 215 28.48 -15.16 2.50
N ILE A 216 28.00 -13.94 2.64
CA ILE A 216 26.72 -13.48 2.05
C ILE A 216 27.02 -12.42 1.00
N LEU A 217 26.55 -12.62 -0.22
CA LEU A 217 26.62 -11.64 -1.30
C LEU A 217 25.29 -10.91 -1.44
N PHE A 218 25.28 -9.57 -1.31
CA PHE A 218 24.12 -8.71 -1.51
C PHE A 218 24.29 -7.94 -2.81
N ILE A 219 23.43 -8.25 -3.80
CA ILE A 219 23.46 -7.66 -5.13
C ILE A 219 22.27 -6.72 -5.29
N THR A 220 22.52 -5.51 -5.76
CA THR A 220 21.49 -4.52 -6.10
C THR A 220 21.68 -4.00 -7.52
N ASP A 221 20.69 -3.28 -8.03
CA ASP A 221 20.77 -2.66 -9.37
C ASP A 221 21.50 -1.31 -9.39
N ARG A 222 21.74 -0.68 -8.23
CA ARG A 222 22.35 0.66 -8.14
C ARG A 222 23.27 0.85 -6.95
N ASN A 223 24.32 1.64 -7.19
CA ASN A 223 25.32 1.97 -6.15
C ASN A 223 24.71 2.66 -4.92
N ILE A 224 23.70 3.51 -5.08
CA ILE A 224 23.01 4.19 -3.97
C ILE A 224 22.37 3.16 -3.04
N LEU A 225 21.68 2.17 -3.61
CA LEU A 225 21.03 1.11 -2.83
C LEU A 225 22.05 0.22 -2.12
N ALA A 226 23.18 -0.07 -2.77
CA ALA A 226 24.25 -0.85 -2.15
C ALA A 226 24.95 -0.08 -1.01
N ASN A 227 25.07 1.24 -1.12
CA ASN A 227 25.61 2.07 -0.04
C ASN A 227 24.62 2.20 1.12
N GLN A 228 23.32 2.32 0.84
CA GLN A 228 22.27 2.35 1.85
C GLN A 228 22.16 1.01 2.56
N GLY A 229 22.24 -0.12 1.82
CA GLY A 229 22.29 -1.46 2.39
C GLY A 229 23.42 -1.61 3.41
N LEU A 230 24.61 -1.10 3.10
CA LEU A 230 25.74 -1.11 4.03
C LEU A 230 25.46 -0.35 5.33
N ILE A 231 24.76 0.79 5.26
CA ILE A 231 24.32 1.55 6.44
C ILE A 231 23.23 0.81 7.21
N ASP A 232 22.26 0.23 6.51
CA ASP A 232 21.15 -0.51 7.13
C ASP A 232 21.60 -1.81 7.83
N PHE A 233 22.82 -2.32 7.50
CA PHE A 233 23.46 -3.47 8.15
C PHE A 233 24.35 -3.09 9.33
N SER A 234 24.16 -1.93 9.92
CA SER A 234 24.94 -1.42 11.06
C SER A 234 24.90 -2.29 12.35
N GLY A 235 24.06 -3.31 12.42
CA GLY A 235 24.09 -4.32 13.49
C GLY A 235 25.25 -5.31 13.39
N PHE A 236 25.94 -5.37 12.23
CA PHE A 236 27.19 -6.13 12.07
C PHE A 236 28.39 -5.25 12.38
N ASP A 237 29.47 -5.88 12.85
CA ASP A 237 30.76 -5.18 13.00
C ASP A 237 31.21 -4.63 11.64
N GLU A 238 31.81 -3.45 11.62
CA GLU A 238 32.26 -2.79 10.40
C GLU A 238 33.17 -3.67 9.54
N HIS A 239 34.06 -4.44 10.20
CA HIS A 239 34.94 -5.38 9.50
C HIS A 239 34.24 -6.60 8.89
N ALA A 240 33.00 -6.87 9.30
CA ALA A 240 32.17 -7.94 8.71
C ALA A 240 31.53 -7.53 7.38
N LEU A 241 31.58 -6.25 7.02
CA LEU A 241 30.95 -5.69 5.84
C LEU A 241 31.99 -5.27 4.80
N ALA A 242 31.79 -5.61 3.54
CA ALA A 242 32.64 -5.17 2.44
C ALA A 242 31.84 -4.57 1.29
N ARG A 243 32.25 -3.39 0.85
CA ARG A 243 31.73 -2.77 -0.39
C ARG A 243 32.64 -3.15 -1.55
N VAL A 244 32.10 -3.90 -2.53
CA VAL A 244 32.80 -4.31 -3.74
C VAL A 244 32.50 -3.30 -4.83
N THR A 245 33.49 -2.51 -5.22
CA THR A 245 33.41 -1.50 -6.28
C THR A 245 34.64 -1.58 -7.17
N PRO A 246 34.59 -1.14 -8.44
CA PRO A 246 35.75 -1.11 -9.31
C PRO A 246 36.92 -0.37 -8.67
N LYS A 247 36.65 0.79 -8.07
CA LYS A 247 37.69 1.59 -7.37
C LYS A 247 38.33 0.85 -6.20
N ALA A 248 37.55 0.06 -5.44
CA ALA A 248 38.06 -0.73 -4.33
C ALA A 248 38.88 -1.93 -4.80
N ILE A 249 38.50 -2.53 -5.94
CA ILE A 249 39.22 -3.63 -6.57
C ILE A 249 40.56 -3.12 -7.14
N HIS A 250 40.56 -2.05 -7.90
CA HIS A 250 41.80 -1.44 -8.45
C HIS A 250 42.78 -1.02 -7.37
N LYS A 251 42.32 -0.54 -6.22
CA LYS A 251 43.19 -0.23 -5.08
C LYS A 251 43.84 -1.47 -4.45
N ARG A 252 43.41 -2.66 -4.79
CA ARG A 252 43.90 -3.96 -4.30
C ARG A 252 44.60 -4.76 -5.41
N ASP A 253 45.21 -4.06 -6.35
CA ASP A 253 45.86 -4.70 -7.50
C ASP A 253 44.90 -5.63 -8.28
N ASP A 254 43.73 -5.13 -8.57
CA ASP A 254 42.66 -5.81 -9.26
C ASP A 254 42.12 -7.10 -8.60
N LYS A 255 42.32 -7.21 -7.27
CA LYS A 255 41.84 -8.35 -6.49
C LYS A 255 40.54 -8.02 -5.75
N VAL A 256 39.57 -8.92 -5.85
CA VAL A 256 38.31 -8.81 -5.12
C VAL A 256 38.51 -9.03 -3.60
N PRO A 257 37.71 -8.37 -2.73
CA PRO A 257 37.80 -8.60 -1.28
C PRO A 257 37.26 -9.99 -0.92
N THR A 258 37.93 -10.68 0.01
CA THR A 258 37.56 -12.04 0.46
C THR A 258 37.33 -12.15 1.97
N ASN A 259 37.69 -11.12 2.73
CA ASN A 259 37.70 -11.15 4.20
C ASN A 259 36.52 -10.34 4.77
N ALA A 260 35.29 -10.78 4.50
CA ALA A 260 34.09 -10.20 5.10
C ALA A 260 33.02 -11.29 5.27
N THR A 261 31.98 -10.96 5.99
CA THR A 261 30.78 -11.79 6.13
C THR A 261 29.73 -11.40 5.07
N VAL A 262 29.50 -10.09 4.87
CA VAL A 262 28.53 -9.59 3.88
C VAL A 262 29.23 -8.69 2.88
N PHE A 263 29.03 -8.99 1.61
CA PHE A 263 29.62 -8.30 0.45
C PHE A 263 28.52 -7.57 -0.31
N PHE A 264 28.61 -6.26 -0.45
CA PHE A 264 27.65 -5.42 -1.18
C PHE A 264 28.19 -5.02 -2.54
N THR A 265 27.43 -5.24 -3.59
CA THR A 265 27.84 -4.91 -4.95
C THR A 265 26.65 -4.62 -5.88
N ILE A 266 26.94 -4.23 -7.10
CA ILE A 266 26.00 -4.17 -8.22
C ILE A 266 26.42 -5.14 -9.32
N TYR A 267 25.50 -5.54 -10.17
CA TYR A 267 25.78 -6.51 -11.26
C TYR A 267 26.91 -6.04 -12.16
N GLU A 268 26.84 -4.77 -12.57
CA GLU A 268 27.82 -4.16 -13.49
C GLU A 268 29.25 -4.25 -12.94
N THR A 269 29.42 -4.14 -11.62
CA THR A 269 30.75 -4.29 -11.01
C THR A 269 31.27 -5.71 -11.17
N LEU A 270 30.45 -6.72 -10.91
CA LEU A 270 30.86 -8.13 -10.99
C LEU A 270 31.18 -8.56 -12.42
N MET A 271 30.53 -7.96 -13.40
CA MET A 271 30.71 -8.27 -14.82
C MET A 271 31.89 -7.52 -15.46
N GLN A 272 32.53 -6.58 -14.75
CA GLN A 272 33.73 -5.92 -15.26
C GLN A 272 34.92 -6.86 -15.26
N GLY A 273 35.86 -6.60 -16.15
CA GLY A 273 37.04 -7.40 -16.40
C GLY A 273 37.19 -7.77 -17.88
N GLU A 274 38.26 -8.45 -18.23
CA GLU A 274 38.41 -9.03 -19.58
C GLU A 274 37.42 -10.18 -19.77
N PRO A 275 36.91 -10.41 -20.98
CA PRO A 275 36.06 -11.56 -21.27
C PRO A 275 36.67 -12.88 -20.79
N GLY A 276 35.95 -13.60 -19.92
CA GLY A 276 36.42 -14.83 -19.28
C GLY A 276 37.25 -14.61 -17.99
N ARG A 277 37.49 -13.35 -17.60
CA ARG A 277 38.16 -12.95 -16.35
C ARG A 277 37.39 -11.89 -15.59
N GLU A 278 36.09 -11.89 -15.73
CA GLU A 278 35.19 -10.98 -15.01
C GLU A 278 35.41 -11.10 -13.50
N PHE A 279 35.18 -10.02 -12.74
CA PHE A 279 35.50 -9.96 -11.31
C PHE A 279 34.80 -11.06 -10.48
N TYR A 280 33.58 -11.47 -10.86
CA TYR A 280 32.91 -12.56 -10.15
C TYR A 280 33.66 -13.90 -10.27
N ARG A 281 34.42 -14.13 -11.34
CA ARG A 281 35.20 -15.38 -11.54
C ARG A 281 36.46 -15.45 -10.67
N GLN A 282 36.84 -14.35 -10.01
CA GLN A 282 37.92 -14.38 -9.03
C GLN A 282 37.50 -15.04 -7.71
N TYR A 283 36.22 -15.17 -7.46
CA TYR A 283 35.69 -15.99 -6.37
C TYR A 283 35.53 -17.43 -6.85
N ALA A 284 35.78 -18.41 -5.98
CA ALA A 284 35.42 -19.80 -6.29
C ALA A 284 33.89 -19.96 -6.40
N PRO A 285 33.35 -20.89 -7.21
CA PRO A 285 31.91 -21.07 -7.36
C PRO A 285 31.16 -21.32 -6.04
N ASP A 286 31.82 -21.90 -5.05
CA ASP A 286 31.31 -22.21 -3.69
C ASP A 286 31.75 -21.20 -2.63
N PHE A 287 32.29 -20.06 -3.04
CA PHE A 287 32.81 -19.05 -2.10
C PHE A 287 31.69 -18.44 -1.25
N PHE A 288 30.55 -18.12 -1.86
CA PHE A 288 29.38 -17.59 -1.16
C PHE A 288 28.45 -18.70 -0.70
N ASP A 289 27.92 -18.58 0.51
CA ASP A 289 26.96 -19.52 1.07
C ASP A 289 25.53 -19.08 0.75
N PHE A 290 25.31 -17.76 0.73
CA PHE A 290 24.00 -17.16 0.51
C PHE A 290 24.10 -15.91 -0.37
N ILE A 291 23.20 -15.76 -1.33
CA ILE A 291 23.14 -14.59 -2.22
C ILE A 291 21.78 -13.95 -2.10
N ILE A 292 21.75 -12.66 -1.83
CA ILE A 292 20.53 -11.84 -1.77
C ILE A 292 20.53 -10.93 -2.99
N ILE A 293 19.44 -10.97 -3.75
CA ILE A 293 19.24 -10.18 -4.96
C ILE A 293 18.07 -9.25 -4.73
N ASP A 294 18.33 -7.96 -4.59
CA ASP A 294 17.27 -6.95 -4.49
C ASP A 294 16.83 -6.52 -5.89
N GLU A 295 15.52 -6.29 -6.05
CA GLU A 295 14.85 -5.97 -7.31
C GLU A 295 15.18 -6.99 -8.45
N CYS A 296 15.10 -8.28 -8.11
CA CYS A 296 15.49 -9.39 -8.99
C CYS A 296 14.68 -9.51 -10.30
N HIS A 297 13.64 -8.68 -10.47
CA HIS A 297 12.84 -8.57 -11.69
C HIS A 297 13.48 -7.66 -12.76
N ARG A 298 14.54 -6.91 -12.42
CA ARG A 298 15.22 -6.03 -13.36
C ARG A 298 16.22 -6.80 -14.21
N GLY A 299 16.02 -6.70 -15.52
CA GLY A 299 16.89 -7.21 -16.55
C GLY A 299 16.14 -7.15 -17.86
N GLY A 300 16.52 -6.29 -18.81
CA GLY A 300 16.08 -6.38 -20.20
C GLY A 300 16.65 -7.65 -20.84
N ALA A 301 16.14 -8.10 -21.98
CA ALA A 301 16.53 -9.36 -22.62
C ALA A 301 18.06 -9.56 -22.83
N LYS A 302 18.85 -8.47 -22.85
CA LYS A 302 20.32 -8.53 -22.82
C LYS A 302 20.90 -8.62 -21.41
N ASP A 303 20.26 -7.97 -20.42
CA ASP A 303 20.72 -7.94 -19.02
C ASP A 303 20.34 -9.23 -18.29
N GLU A 304 19.23 -9.89 -18.68
CA GLU A 304 18.80 -11.17 -18.11
C GLU A 304 19.81 -12.29 -18.33
N SER A 305 20.50 -12.29 -19.46
CA SER A 305 21.58 -13.25 -19.69
C SER A 305 22.78 -13.01 -18.77
N THR A 306 23.01 -11.78 -18.36
CA THR A 306 24.20 -11.34 -17.63
C THR A 306 24.10 -11.63 -16.13
N TRP A 307 23.01 -11.23 -15.46
CA TRP A 307 22.86 -11.54 -14.02
C TRP A 307 22.65 -13.04 -13.79
N ARG A 308 21.99 -13.74 -14.74
CA ARG A 308 21.80 -15.19 -14.69
C ARG A 308 23.13 -15.92 -14.70
N GLN A 309 24.11 -15.49 -15.52
CA GLN A 309 25.45 -16.07 -15.54
C GLN A 309 26.15 -16.01 -14.18
N ILE A 310 26.02 -14.90 -13.45
CA ILE A 310 26.57 -14.77 -12.09
C ILE A 310 25.90 -15.77 -11.15
N LEU A 311 24.56 -15.87 -11.18
CA LEU A 311 23.82 -16.77 -10.31
C LEU A 311 24.04 -18.25 -10.63
N GLU A 312 24.19 -18.59 -11.91
CA GLU A 312 24.52 -19.93 -12.35
C GLU A 312 25.97 -20.31 -12.00
N TYR A 313 26.90 -19.34 -12.04
CA TYR A 313 28.27 -19.55 -11.59
C TYR A 313 28.35 -19.88 -10.10
N PHE A 314 27.54 -19.20 -9.27
CA PHE A 314 27.42 -19.46 -7.83
C PHE A 314 26.28 -20.42 -7.50
N GLU A 315 25.98 -21.39 -8.36
CA GLU A 315 24.90 -22.37 -8.18
C GLU A 315 24.94 -23.07 -6.81
N PRO A 316 26.09 -23.36 -6.20
CA PRO A 316 26.13 -23.97 -4.88
C PRO A 316 25.51 -23.10 -3.77
N ALA A 317 25.49 -21.77 -3.92
CA ALA A 317 24.91 -20.86 -2.95
C ALA A 317 23.38 -20.95 -2.90
N TYR A 318 22.80 -20.75 -1.71
CA TYR A 318 21.36 -20.47 -1.61
C TYR A 318 21.10 -19.05 -2.09
N GLN A 319 20.02 -18.86 -2.85
CA GLN A 319 19.76 -17.61 -3.55
C GLN A 319 18.36 -17.09 -3.21
N LEU A 320 18.31 -15.87 -2.66
CA LEU A 320 17.09 -15.17 -2.32
C LEU A 320 16.86 -14.01 -3.28
N GLY A 321 15.83 -14.11 -4.11
CA GLY A 321 15.31 -12.99 -4.89
C GLY A 321 14.27 -12.19 -4.09
N MET A 322 14.37 -10.86 -4.15
CA MET A 322 13.36 -9.96 -3.60
C MET A 322 12.83 -9.05 -4.70
N THR A 323 11.51 -8.89 -4.76
CA THR A 323 10.85 -8.03 -5.75
C THR A 323 9.64 -7.32 -5.17
N ALA A 324 9.31 -6.16 -5.74
CA ALA A 324 8.07 -5.44 -5.40
C ALA A 324 6.89 -5.81 -6.30
N THR A 325 7.09 -6.67 -7.31
CA THR A 325 6.10 -6.92 -8.35
C THR A 325 5.78 -8.41 -8.49
N PRO A 326 4.50 -8.81 -8.20
CA PRO A 326 4.10 -10.20 -8.25
C PRO A 326 3.69 -10.70 -9.64
N LYS A 327 3.66 -9.84 -10.67
CA LYS A 327 3.05 -10.19 -11.96
C LYS A 327 3.84 -11.26 -12.70
N ARG A 328 3.24 -12.45 -12.84
CA ARG A 328 3.84 -13.63 -13.47
C ARG A 328 4.12 -13.43 -14.95
N ASP A 329 3.27 -12.67 -15.64
CA ASP A 329 3.38 -12.48 -17.09
C ASP A 329 4.52 -11.53 -17.49
N VAL A 330 4.84 -10.55 -16.66
CA VAL A 330 5.91 -9.57 -16.89
C VAL A 330 7.24 -10.08 -16.35
N ASN A 331 7.22 -10.95 -15.34
CA ASN A 331 8.40 -11.48 -14.65
C ASN A 331 8.50 -13.01 -14.82
N ALA A 332 8.06 -13.55 -15.96
CA ALA A 332 8.02 -14.99 -16.21
C ALA A 332 9.37 -15.67 -15.94
N ASP A 333 10.48 -15.02 -16.27
CA ASP A 333 11.83 -15.58 -16.07
C ASP A 333 12.27 -15.56 -14.62
N THR A 334 11.88 -14.55 -13.82
CA THR A 334 12.12 -14.52 -12.39
C THR A 334 11.39 -15.68 -11.69
N TYR A 335 10.11 -15.88 -12.01
CA TYR A 335 9.33 -17.00 -11.45
C TYR A 335 9.80 -18.37 -11.95
N ARG A 336 10.27 -18.46 -13.19
CA ARG A 336 10.87 -19.68 -13.71
C ARG A 336 12.17 -20.05 -13.00
N TYR A 337 12.95 -19.03 -12.60
CA TYR A 337 14.22 -19.23 -11.91
C TYR A 337 14.05 -19.54 -10.42
N PHE A 338 13.29 -18.72 -9.68
CA PHE A 338 13.15 -18.82 -8.24
C PHE A 338 11.97 -19.71 -7.79
N GLY A 339 10.98 -19.94 -8.64
CA GLY A 339 9.73 -20.58 -8.27
C GLY A 339 8.69 -19.62 -7.69
N ARG A 340 7.68 -20.17 -7.01
CA ARG A 340 6.65 -19.37 -6.34
C ARG A 340 7.24 -18.68 -5.12
N PRO A 341 6.78 -17.43 -4.81
CA PRO A 341 7.19 -16.76 -3.60
C PRO A 341 6.84 -17.58 -2.35
N VAL A 342 7.76 -17.62 -1.40
CA VAL A 342 7.52 -18.23 -0.08
C VAL A 342 6.68 -17.33 0.81
N TYR A 343 6.64 -16.02 0.51
CA TYR A 343 5.78 -15.05 1.16
C TYR A 343 5.51 -13.85 0.24
N GLU A 344 4.27 -13.36 0.28
CA GLU A 344 3.82 -12.18 -0.45
C GLU A 344 3.18 -11.18 0.52
N TYR A 345 3.50 -9.89 0.35
CA TYR A 345 2.87 -8.81 1.08
C TYR A 345 2.62 -7.63 0.15
N SER A 346 1.35 -7.43 -0.19
CA SER A 346 0.92 -6.47 -1.21
C SER A 346 0.90 -5.03 -0.70
N LEU A 347 0.78 -4.07 -1.62
CA LEU A 347 0.58 -2.68 -1.27
C LEU A 347 -0.76 -2.49 -0.54
N LEU A 348 -1.81 -3.14 -1.02
CA LEU A 348 -3.14 -3.10 -0.42
C LEU A 348 -3.09 -3.55 1.04
N GLN A 349 -2.49 -4.71 1.32
CA GLN A 349 -2.31 -5.19 2.69
C GLN A 349 -1.57 -4.18 3.57
N GLY A 350 -0.48 -3.59 3.02
CA GLY A 350 0.29 -2.58 3.75
C GLY A 350 -0.50 -1.30 4.08
N ILE A 351 -1.43 -0.90 3.21
CA ILE A 351 -2.34 0.23 3.42
C ILE A 351 -3.42 -0.13 4.45
N GLU A 352 -4.05 -1.29 4.32
CA GLU A 352 -5.09 -1.75 5.26
C GLU A 352 -4.55 -1.95 6.67
N ASP A 353 -3.36 -2.51 6.79
CA ASP A 353 -2.65 -2.66 8.06
C ASP A 353 -2.18 -1.32 8.65
N GLY A 354 -2.11 -0.26 7.84
CA GLY A 354 -1.65 1.07 8.25
C GLY A 354 -0.13 1.20 8.34
N PHE A 355 0.61 0.36 7.65
CA PHE A 355 2.06 0.47 7.51
C PHE A 355 2.49 1.25 6.28
N LEU A 356 1.58 1.49 5.35
CA LEU A 356 1.79 2.30 4.15
C LEU A 356 0.70 3.37 4.03
N THR A 357 1.06 4.51 3.45
CA THR A 357 0.15 5.61 3.19
C THR A 357 -0.68 5.31 1.94
N PRO A 358 -2.01 5.44 1.98
CA PRO A 358 -2.86 5.32 0.81
C PRO A 358 -2.62 6.46 -0.19
N PHE A 359 -3.03 6.26 -1.44
CA PHE A 359 -2.87 7.27 -2.49
C PHE A 359 -4.20 7.61 -3.17
N ARG A 360 -4.21 8.78 -3.81
CA ARG A 360 -5.28 9.23 -4.70
C ARG A 360 -4.67 9.49 -6.06
N VAL A 361 -5.44 9.26 -7.11
CA VAL A 361 -5.02 9.57 -8.48
C VAL A 361 -5.91 10.68 -9.02
N GLN A 362 -5.27 11.71 -9.55
CA GLN A 362 -5.93 12.80 -10.25
C GLN A 362 -5.40 12.81 -11.68
N LYS A 363 -6.29 12.62 -12.65
CA LYS A 363 -5.98 12.65 -14.08
C LYS A 363 -6.27 14.02 -14.64
N ALA A 364 -5.44 14.48 -15.55
CA ALA A 364 -5.64 15.71 -16.29
C ALA A 364 -5.45 15.44 -17.78
N THR A 365 -6.39 15.89 -18.58
CA THR A 365 -6.31 15.88 -20.04
C THR A 365 -6.15 17.29 -20.56
N CYS A 366 -5.37 17.45 -21.62
CA CYS A 366 -5.15 18.72 -22.26
C CYS A 366 -5.82 18.74 -23.63
N THR A 367 -6.37 19.87 -24.05
CA THR A 367 -6.98 20.05 -25.39
C THR A 367 -6.01 19.81 -26.54
N ILE A 368 -4.69 19.76 -26.24
CA ILE A 368 -3.63 19.51 -27.23
C ILE A 368 -2.93 18.14 -26.94
N ASP A 369 -3.57 17.22 -26.27
CA ASP A 369 -3.07 15.85 -26.17
C ASP A 369 -3.21 15.12 -27.52
N ASP A 370 -4.20 15.55 -28.35
CA ASP A 370 -4.32 15.26 -29.78
C ASP A 370 -4.04 16.55 -30.55
N TYR A 371 -2.84 16.62 -31.17
CA TYR A 371 -2.37 17.82 -31.85
C TYR A 371 -2.41 17.65 -33.37
N GLU A 372 -3.04 18.62 -34.05
CA GLU A 372 -3.00 18.77 -35.49
C GLU A 372 -2.18 20.05 -35.84
N TYR A 373 -1.21 19.91 -36.73
CA TYR A 373 -0.37 21.03 -37.16
C TYR A 373 -1.19 22.01 -38.01
N ASP A 374 -1.13 23.28 -37.68
CA ASP A 374 -1.78 24.38 -38.38
C ASP A 374 -0.74 25.37 -38.88
N ASP A 375 -1.00 26.00 -40.03
CA ASP A 375 -0.13 27.03 -40.64
C ASP A 375 0.12 28.26 -39.75
N CYS A 376 -0.72 28.48 -38.74
CA CYS A 376 -0.47 29.54 -37.75
C CYS A 376 0.58 29.15 -36.70
N ASP A 377 0.94 27.87 -36.61
CA ASP A 377 1.95 27.37 -35.69
C ASP A 377 3.35 27.50 -36.31
N THR A 378 4.36 27.70 -35.47
CA THR A 378 5.73 27.90 -35.94
C THR A 378 6.63 26.78 -35.45
N VAL A 379 7.29 26.07 -36.36
CA VAL A 379 8.38 25.17 -36.01
C VAL A 379 9.61 25.99 -35.62
N VAL A 380 9.96 25.94 -34.35
CA VAL A 380 11.10 26.71 -33.79
C VAL A 380 12.43 26.00 -34.02
N SER A 381 12.42 24.68 -34.02
CA SER A 381 13.60 23.83 -34.28
C SER A 381 13.16 22.43 -34.72
N GLY A 382 13.98 21.78 -35.56
CA GLY A 382 13.74 20.46 -36.14
C GLY A 382 13.84 20.52 -37.68
N GLU A 383 14.18 19.38 -38.31
CA GLU A 383 14.41 19.29 -39.75
C GLU A 383 13.31 18.49 -40.49
N GLU A 384 12.32 17.92 -39.78
CA GLU A 384 11.23 17.17 -40.41
C GLU A 384 10.03 18.06 -40.69
N GLU A 385 9.45 17.97 -41.90
CA GLU A 385 8.17 18.58 -42.20
C GLU A 385 7.05 17.85 -41.45
N LEU A 386 6.20 18.62 -40.76
CA LEU A 386 5.04 18.11 -40.08
C LEU A 386 3.93 17.85 -41.11
N ASP A 387 3.32 16.67 -41.01
CA ASP A 387 2.17 16.29 -41.83
C ASP A 387 0.91 16.96 -41.30
N LYS A 388 0.26 17.79 -42.14
CA LYS A 388 -0.96 18.53 -41.80
C LYS A 388 -2.20 17.68 -41.70
N GLU A 389 -2.18 16.48 -42.32
CA GLU A 389 -3.30 15.53 -42.26
C GLU A 389 -3.22 14.58 -41.10
N LYS A 390 -2.12 14.66 -40.32
CA LYS A 390 -1.85 13.74 -39.21
C LYS A 390 -2.16 14.36 -37.87
N THR A 391 -2.99 13.67 -37.08
CA THR A 391 -3.13 13.93 -35.65
C THR A 391 -1.95 13.31 -34.90
N TYR A 392 -1.22 14.15 -34.19
CA TYR A 392 -0.10 13.73 -33.33
C TYR A 392 -0.63 13.44 -31.93
N GLU A 393 -0.50 12.19 -31.51
CA GLU A 393 -0.98 11.72 -30.23
C GLU A 393 0.12 11.79 -29.17
N GLU A 394 -0.27 11.53 -27.93
CA GLU A 394 0.61 11.52 -26.77
C GLU A 394 1.92 10.74 -26.97
N ARG A 395 1.90 9.63 -27.73
CA ARG A 395 3.10 8.86 -28.07
C ARG A 395 4.13 9.63 -28.90
N ASP A 396 3.70 10.60 -29.72
CA ASP A 396 4.59 11.42 -30.56
C ASP A 396 5.31 12.48 -29.72
N PHE A 397 4.65 13.00 -28.68
CA PHE A 397 5.26 13.90 -27.69
C PHE A 397 6.32 13.19 -26.84
N TYR A 398 6.05 11.95 -26.45
CA TYR A 398 6.93 11.21 -25.52
C TYR A 398 8.11 10.53 -26.18
N ARG A 399 8.06 10.28 -27.46
CA ARG A 399 9.23 9.85 -28.23
C ARG A 399 10.17 11.00 -28.56
N GLY A 400 9.82 12.23 -28.13
CA GLY A 400 10.61 13.43 -28.39
C GLY A 400 10.56 13.89 -29.84
N ARG A 401 9.59 13.42 -30.62
CA ARG A 401 9.37 13.87 -32.00
C ARG A 401 8.83 15.30 -32.02
N ILE A 402 7.85 15.56 -31.17
CA ILE A 402 7.16 16.86 -31.10
C ILE A 402 7.21 17.37 -29.69
N ARG A 403 7.36 18.68 -29.56
CA ARG A 403 7.35 19.39 -28.31
C ARG A 403 6.61 20.72 -28.46
N ILE A 404 5.64 20.94 -27.59
CA ILE A 404 4.86 22.14 -27.48
C ILE A 404 5.07 22.73 -26.10
N ARG A 405 5.79 23.87 -26.04
CA ARG A 405 6.17 24.47 -24.76
C ARG A 405 4.95 24.97 -23.98
N GLU A 406 3.99 25.54 -24.68
CA GLU A 406 2.75 26.06 -24.12
C GLU A 406 1.95 24.95 -23.38
N ARG A 407 1.99 23.72 -23.89
CA ARG A 407 1.39 22.55 -23.25
C ARG A 407 2.03 22.25 -21.88
N ASP A 408 3.35 22.28 -21.83
CA ASP A 408 4.09 22.03 -20.60
C ASP A 408 3.91 23.19 -19.61
N GLU A 409 3.90 24.46 -20.08
CA GLU A 409 3.65 25.63 -19.25
C GLU A 409 2.26 25.56 -18.58
N GLU A 410 1.23 25.19 -19.32
CA GLU A 410 -0.12 25.12 -18.79
C GLU A 410 -0.29 23.94 -17.80
N ARG A 411 0.30 22.80 -18.10
CA ARG A 411 0.35 21.66 -17.16
C ARG A 411 1.03 22.04 -15.83
N VAL A 412 2.13 22.80 -15.89
CA VAL A 412 2.82 23.26 -14.69
C VAL A 412 1.99 24.28 -13.91
N ARG A 413 1.31 25.24 -14.60
CA ARG A 413 0.42 26.20 -13.94
C ARG A 413 -0.72 25.50 -13.20
N GLU A 414 -1.41 24.60 -13.89
CA GLU A 414 -2.51 23.83 -13.32
C GLU A 414 -2.04 22.99 -12.13
N LEU A 415 -0.86 22.35 -12.23
CA LEU A 415 -0.28 21.61 -11.10
C LEU A 415 -0.04 22.53 -9.89
N LEU A 416 0.58 23.69 -10.11
CA LEU A 416 0.91 24.62 -9.02
C LEU A 416 -0.31 25.23 -8.34
N ASP A 417 -1.42 25.37 -9.07
CA ASP A 417 -2.69 25.82 -8.50
C ASP A 417 -3.37 24.75 -7.62
N LYS A 418 -3.05 23.48 -7.84
CA LYS A 418 -3.66 22.35 -7.11
C LYS A 418 -2.84 21.89 -5.90
N ILE A 419 -1.52 21.98 -5.95
CA ILE A 419 -0.66 21.50 -4.86
C ILE A 419 -0.47 22.59 -3.79
N ASN A 420 -0.33 22.13 -2.54
CA ASN A 420 0.18 23.03 -1.51
C ASN A 420 1.65 23.36 -1.82
N PRO A 421 2.03 24.64 -1.89
CA PRO A 421 3.38 25.07 -2.24
C PRO A 421 4.50 24.50 -1.37
N MET A 422 4.20 24.00 -0.19
CA MET A 422 5.17 23.43 0.75
C MET A 422 5.18 21.91 0.77
N ASP A 423 4.33 21.23 0.00
CA ASP A 423 4.27 19.79 -0.08
C ASP A 423 5.38 19.22 -0.95
N LYS A 424 6.22 18.36 -0.37
CA LYS A 424 7.29 17.69 -1.11
C LYS A 424 6.74 16.93 -2.31
N THR A 425 7.22 17.30 -3.50
CA THR A 425 6.70 16.86 -4.80
C THR A 425 7.81 16.30 -5.67
N ILE A 426 7.56 15.18 -6.35
CA ILE A 426 8.46 14.60 -7.36
C ILE A 426 7.76 14.63 -8.71
N ILE A 427 8.37 15.26 -9.71
CA ILE A 427 7.87 15.34 -11.08
C ILE A 427 8.71 14.44 -11.99
N PHE A 428 8.08 13.43 -12.57
CA PHE A 428 8.71 12.51 -13.52
C PHE A 428 8.57 13.03 -14.94
N CYS A 429 9.68 13.39 -15.53
CA CYS A 429 9.82 13.95 -16.87
C CYS A 429 10.39 12.90 -17.84
N TYR A 430 10.15 13.05 -19.13
CA TYR A 430 10.48 12.00 -20.07
C TYR A 430 11.98 11.88 -20.36
N ASN A 431 12.74 12.98 -20.30
CA ASN A 431 14.21 12.99 -20.39
C ASN A 431 14.82 14.09 -19.53
N GLN A 432 16.15 14.20 -19.52
CA GLN A 432 16.90 15.18 -18.71
C GLN A 432 16.69 16.63 -19.17
N PRO A 433 16.66 16.97 -20.48
CA PRO A 433 16.28 18.30 -20.96
C PRO A 433 14.87 18.70 -20.51
N HIS A 434 13.87 17.84 -20.68
CA HIS A 434 12.50 18.09 -20.22
C HIS A 434 12.45 18.35 -18.70
N ALA A 435 13.21 17.57 -17.90
CA ALA A 435 13.29 17.80 -16.46
C ALA A 435 13.88 19.18 -16.11
N MET A 436 14.85 19.70 -16.91
CA MET A 436 15.41 21.04 -16.74
C MET A 436 14.38 22.12 -17.04
N GLU A 437 13.60 21.96 -18.09
CA GLU A 437 12.62 22.95 -18.48
C GLU A 437 11.42 23.00 -17.54
N ILE A 438 10.91 21.84 -17.11
CA ILE A 438 9.87 21.78 -16.08
C ILE A 438 10.36 22.42 -14.78
N MET A 439 11.62 22.18 -14.37
CA MET A 439 12.23 22.87 -13.23
C MET A 439 12.21 24.39 -13.42
N SER A 440 12.60 24.86 -14.61
CA SER A 440 12.62 26.30 -14.92
C SER A 440 11.22 26.91 -14.91
N MET A 441 10.21 26.19 -15.44
CA MET A 441 8.81 26.61 -15.42
C MET A 441 8.25 26.66 -14.00
N VAL A 442 8.51 25.65 -13.16
CA VAL A 442 8.10 25.64 -11.75
C VAL A 442 8.68 26.82 -11.02
N ASN A 443 9.99 27.09 -11.16
CA ASN A 443 10.65 28.22 -10.52
C ASN A 443 10.16 29.58 -11.07
N LYS A 444 9.76 29.64 -12.33
CA LYS A 444 9.20 30.86 -12.95
C LYS A 444 7.79 31.17 -12.43
N PHE A 445 6.93 30.16 -12.25
CA PHE A 445 5.53 30.38 -11.94
C PHE A 445 5.24 30.34 -10.43
N GLN A 446 6.12 29.72 -9.62
CA GLN A 446 5.95 29.66 -8.18
C GLN A 446 6.55 30.87 -7.48
N LYS A 447 5.69 31.68 -6.85
CA LYS A 447 6.11 32.92 -6.15
C LYS A 447 7.12 32.69 -5.03
N LEU A 448 7.09 31.52 -4.37
CA LEU A 448 8.08 31.20 -3.34
C LEU A 448 9.48 31.00 -3.91
N ALA A 449 9.60 30.58 -5.16
CA ALA A 449 10.87 30.37 -5.82
C ALA A 449 11.64 31.69 -6.09
N GLU A 450 10.96 32.83 -6.18
CA GLU A 450 11.60 34.14 -6.30
C GLU A 450 12.51 34.45 -5.11
N LYS A 451 12.10 34.02 -3.91
CA LYS A 451 12.85 34.21 -2.65
C LYS A 451 13.74 33.03 -2.30
N THR A 452 13.54 31.89 -2.93
CA THR A 452 14.22 30.63 -2.60
C THR A 452 14.62 29.91 -3.89
N PRO A 453 15.84 30.17 -4.39
CA PRO A 453 16.32 29.57 -5.66
C PRO A 453 16.36 28.04 -5.66
N ASP A 454 16.40 27.43 -4.47
CA ASP A 454 16.42 25.98 -4.29
C ASP A 454 15.00 25.37 -4.14
N TYR A 455 13.94 26.12 -4.46
CA TYR A 455 12.56 25.63 -4.37
C TYR A 455 12.34 24.39 -5.23
N CYS A 456 12.69 24.46 -6.51
CA CYS A 456 12.64 23.31 -7.42
C CYS A 456 14.03 23.02 -7.97
N ARG A 457 14.49 21.77 -7.86
CA ARG A 457 15.78 21.31 -8.34
C ARG A 457 15.67 20.06 -9.20
N ARG A 458 16.56 19.97 -10.20
CA ARG A 458 16.66 18.78 -11.05
C ARG A 458 17.58 17.75 -10.42
N VAL A 459 17.18 16.47 -10.46
CA VAL A 459 17.98 15.33 -10.01
C VAL A 459 17.92 14.24 -11.06
N THR A 460 18.92 14.19 -11.93
CA THR A 460 19.07 13.21 -13.01
C THR A 460 20.42 12.51 -12.93
N ALA A 461 20.68 11.55 -13.82
CA ALA A 461 21.93 10.80 -13.82
C ALA A 461 23.17 11.68 -14.04
N ASN A 462 23.04 12.74 -14.82
CA ASN A 462 24.15 13.62 -15.20
C ASN A 462 24.39 14.79 -14.25
N ASP A 463 23.59 14.95 -13.18
CA ASP A 463 23.75 16.05 -12.22
C ASP A 463 24.83 15.78 -11.15
N GLY A 464 25.52 14.63 -11.21
CA GLY A 464 26.69 14.30 -10.38
C GLY A 464 26.49 14.52 -8.89
N GLU A 465 27.52 15.10 -8.25
CA GLU A 465 27.51 15.34 -6.79
C GLU A 465 26.48 16.39 -6.35
N GLU A 466 26.17 17.36 -7.21
CA GLU A 466 25.17 18.38 -6.93
C GLU A 466 23.77 17.79 -6.87
N GLY A 467 23.41 16.93 -7.83
CA GLY A 467 22.14 16.19 -7.80
C GLY A 467 22.02 15.29 -6.58
N GLU A 468 23.11 14.64 -6.17
CA GLU A 468 23.14 13.81 -4.95
C GLU A 468 22.99 14.67 -3.68
N ARG A 469 23.54 15.87 -3.65
CA ARG A 469 23.35 16.82 -2.55
C ARG A 469 21.88 17.22 -2.41
N PHE A 470 21.24 17.66 -3.50
CA PHE A 470 19.82 18.04 -3.47
C PHE A 470 18.92 16.87 -3.12
N LEU A 471 19.24 15.67 -3.58
CA LEU A 471 18.50 14.48 -3.18
C LEU A 471 18.58 14.23 -1.66
N ARG A 472 19.76 14.29 -1.06
CA ARG A 472 19.95 14.15 0.40
C ARG A 472 19.21 15.24 1.18
N GLU A 473 19.24 16.48 0.69
CA GLU A 473 18.51 17.61 1.30
C GLU A 473 16.99 17.41 1.21
N PHE A 474 16.49 16.92 0.07
CA PHE A 474 15.08 16.60 -0.11
C PHE A 474 14.61 15.45 0.80
N GLN A 475 15.46 14.45 1.01
CA GLN A 475 15.18 13.31 1.90
C GLN A 475 15.24 13.68 3.38
N ASN A 476 15.98 14.73 3.72
CA ASN A 476 16.06 15.20 5.11
C ASN A 476 14.74 15.91 5.49
N ASN A 477 14.01 15.34 6.46
CA ASN A 477 12.74 15.88 6.91
C ASN A 477 12.87 17.20 7.71
N GLU A 478 14.06 17.51 8.22
CA GLU A 478 14.34 18.77 8.91
C GLU A 478 14.59 19.92 7.93
N LYS A 479 14.92 19.59 6.65
CA LYS A 479 15.13 20.57 5.60
C LYS A 479 13.86 20.79 4.79
N GLN A 480 13.44 22.03 4.68
CA GLN A 480 12.27 22.45 3.94
C GLN A 480 12.52 22.43 2.43
N PHE A 481 13.70 22.84 2.00
CA PHE A 481 14.08 22.95 0.58
C PHE A 481 15.14 21.89 0.19
N PRO A 482 15.11 21.42 -1.04
CA PRO A 482 14.12 21.69 -2.09
C PRO A 482 12.73 21.10 -1.75
N VAL A 483 11.66 21.76 -2.21
CA VAL A 483 10.28 21.28 -2.10
C VAL A 483 9.94 20.41 -3.29
N VAL A 484 10.36 20.78 -4.48
CA VAL A 484 10.06 20.08 -5.73
C VAL A 484 11.35 19.51 -6.34
N LEU A 485 11.31 18.25 -6.74
CA LEU A 485 12.34 17.62 -7.56
C LEU A 485 11.79 17.24 -8.92
N THR A 486 12.50 17.61 -9.98
CA THR A 486 12.26 17.10 -11.33
C THR A 486 13.28 16.02 -11.67
N THR A 487 12.82 14.94 -12.30
CA THR A 487 13.69 13.81 -12.67
C THR A 487 13.22 13.14 -13.95
N SER A 488 14.11 12.38 -14.57
CA SER A 488 13.72 11.48 -15.66
C SER A 488 13.48 10.05 -15.12
N GLN A 489 14.54 9.27 -14.94
CA GLN A 489 14.45 7.89 -14.47
C GLN A 489 15.12 7.67 -13.11
N LYS A 490 16.02 8.58 -12.69
CA LYS A 490 16.88 8.38 -11.53
C LYS A 490 16.11 8.15 -10.23
N LEU A 491 15.02 8.88 -10.01
CA LEU A 491 14.26 8.82 -8.76
C LEU A 491 13.16 7.76 -8.75
N SER A 492 12.97 6.99 -9.82
CA SER A 492 12.04 5.84 -9.80
C SER A 492 12.47 4.79 -8.78
N THR A 493 13.77 4.70 -8.45
CA THR A 493 14.32 3.81 -7.41
C THR A 493 15.30 4.58 -6.52
N GLY A 494 15.55 4.07 -5.29
CA GLY A 494 16.60 4.58 -4.41
C GLY A 494 16.29 5.86 -3.63
N VAL A 495 15.06 6.39 -3.68
CA VAL A 495 14.66 7.58 -2.90
C VAL A 495 13.96 7.16 -1.62
N ASP A 496 14.45 7.61 -0.48
CA ASP A 496 13.82 7.42 0.83
C ASP A 496 13.34 8.76 1.43
N ALA A 497 12.46 9.45 0.71
CA ALA A 497 11.82 10.66 1.21
C ALA A 497 10.44 10.31 1.79
N ARG A 498 10.31 10.35 3.13
CA ARG A 498 9.08 9.95 3.81
C ARG A 498 7.93 10.93 3.59
N ASN A 499 8.24 12.22 3.50
CA ASN A 499 7.25 13.29 3.35
C ASN A 499 6.91 13.65 1.90
N VAL A 500 7.03 12.73 0.95
CA VAL A 500 6.53 12.95 -0.41
C VAL A 500 5.00 12.92 -0.38
N ARG A 501 4.37 14.04 -0.75
CA ARG A 501 2.91 14.20 -0.76
C ARG A 501 2.34 14.21 -2.16
N ASN A 502 3.14 14.57 -3.17
CA ASN A 502 2.71 14.60 -4.56
C ASN A 502 3.72 13.87 -5.46
N ILE A 503 3.19 13.06 -6.34
CA ILE A 503 3.91 12.42 -7.44
C ILE A 503 3.25 12.87 -8.73
N VAL A 504 4.03 13.42 -9.64
CA VAL A 504 3.52 13.98 -10.89
C VAL A 504 4.09 13.22 -12.07
N LEU A 505 3.22 12.68 -12.90
CA LEU A 505 3.58 11.93 -14.09
C LEU A 505 3.41 12.82 -15.33
N MET A 506 4.52 13.33 -15.85
CA MET A 506 4.60 14.08 -17.12
C MET A 506 5.27 13.26 -18.22
N ARG A 507 5.40 11.97 -18.01
CA ARG A 507 5.88 11.00 -19.00
C ARG A 507 5.12 9.69 -18.88
N PRO A 508 4.96 8.97 -20.00
CA PRO A 508 4.38 7.63 -19.94
C PRO A 508 5.21 6.72 -19.01
N VAL A 509 4.51 5.86 -18.35
CA VAL A 509 5.09 4.74 -17.62
C VAL A 509 4.87 3.49 -18.48
N ASN A 510 5.94 2.77 -18.80
CA ASN A 510 5.90 1.71 -19.80
C ASN A 510 5.73 0.32 -19.18
N SER A 511 5.86 0.19 -17.88
CA SER A 511 5.70 -1.08 -17.19
C SER A 511 5.03 -0.93 -15.82
N MET A 512 4.29 -1.96 -15.43
CA MET A 512 3.72 -2.09 -14.08
C MET A 512 4.79 -1.98 -12.99
N VAL A 513 5.96 -2.58 -13.23
CA VAL A 513 7.10 -2.52 -12.32
C VAL A 513 7.51 -1.07 -12.03
N GLU A 514 7.68 -0.29 -13.10
CA GLU A 514 8.07 1.11 -12.99
C GLU A 514 6.99 1.93 -12.28
N PHE A 515 5.73 1.70 -12.60
CA PHE A 515 4.60 2.34 -11.94
C PHE A 515 4.59 2.07 -10.43
N LYS A 516 4.68 0.80 -10.03
CA LYS A 516 4.74 0.40 -8.61
C LYS A 516 5.94 1.03 -7.89
N GLN A 517 7.08 1.15 -8.54
CA GLN A 517 8.25 1.80 -7.97
C GLN A 517 8.06 3.30 -7.79
N ILE A 518 7.45 3.98 -8.76
CA ILE A 518 7.11 5.41 -8.68
C ILE A 518 6.10 5.65 -7.56
N VAL A 519 4.99 4.91 -7.54
CA VAL A 519 3.96 4.99 -6.49
C VAL A 519 4.57 4.73 -5.12
N GLY A 520 5.44 3.74 -5.02
CA GLY A 520 6.17 3.41 -3.79
C GLY A 520 7.00 4.53 -3.19
N ARG A 521 7.26 5.63 -3.92
CA ARG A 521 7.94 6.83 -3.36
C ARG A 521 7.03 7.60 -2.43
N GLY A 522 5.71 7.56 -2.66
CA GLY A 522 4.71 8.24 -1.82
C GLY A 522 4.15 7.39 -0.68
N THR A 523 4.33 6.08 -0.67
CA THR A 523 3.66 5.17 0.30
C THR A 523 4.21 5.22 1.73
N ARG A 524 5.33 5.87 1.97
CA ARG A 524 5.95 5.92 3.30
C ARG A 524 5.12 6.74 4.28
N LEU A 525 5.01 6.25 5.51
CA LEU A 525 4.35 6.98 6.59
C LEU A 525 5.14 8.23 6.99
N PHE A 526 4.40 9.30 7.25
CA PHE A 526 4.91 10.54 7.82
C PHE A 526 3.81 11.20 8.64
N ASP A 527 4.18 12.02 9.62
CA ASP A 527 3.22 12.72 10.46
C ASP A 527 2.32 13.63 9.63
N GLU A 528 1.03 13.66 9.92
CA GLU A 528 -0.01 14.41 9.20
C GLU A 528 -0.11 14.10 7.69
N LYS A 529 0.47 12.98 7.25
CA LYS A 529 0.33 12.48 5.89
C LYS A 529 -0.69 11.36 5.84
N TYR A 530 -1.93 11.71 5.57
CA TYR A 530 -3.06 10.78 5.54
C TYR A 530 -3.20 10.06 4.19
N TYR A 531 -2.71 10.69 3.14
CA TYR A 531 -2.62 10.17 1.77
C TYR A 531 -1.52 10.95 1.02
N PHE A 532 -1.17 10.47 -0.15
CA PHE A 532 -0.44 11.25 -1.15
C PHE A 532 -1.21 11.25 -2.47
N THR A 533 -0.92 12.21 -3.34
CA THR A 533 -1.63 12.38 -4.60
C THR A 533 -0.71 12.08 -5.78
N ILE A 534 -1.22 11.29 -6.73
CA ILE A 534 -0.59 11.07 -8.03
C ILE A 534 -1.32 11.95 -9.03
N TYR A 535 -0.61 12.91 -9.60
CA TYR A 535 -1.10 13.75 -10.70
C TYR A 535 -0.68 13.11 -12.01
N ASP A 536 -1.64 12.57 -12.74
CA ASP A 536 -1.39 11.80 -13.96
C ASP A 536 -1.82 12.61 -15.19
N PHE A 537 -0.85 13.24 -15.88
CA PHE A 537 -1.05 14.00 -17.12
C PHE A 537 -0.93 13.14 -18.38
N VAL A 538 -0.77 11.82 -18.22
CA VAL A 538 -0.37 10.94 -19.33
C VAL A 538 -1.18 9.65 -19.38
N GLY A 539 -2.22 9.51 -18.55
CA GLY A 539 -3.06 8.32 -18.49
C GLY A 539 -2.28 7.04 -18.09
N ALA A 540 -1.19 7.19 -17.33
CA ALA A 540 -0.39 6.04 -16.91
C ALA A 540 -1.15 5.12 -15.96
N SER A 541 -2.03 5.68 -15.12
CA SER A 541 -2.83 4.93 -14.16
C SER A 541 -3.85 3.97 -14.82
N ASP A 542 -4.30 4.26 -16.05
CA ASP A 542 -5.27 3.40 -16.76
C ASP A 542 -4.67 2.07 -17.25
N LYS A 543 -3.35 2.05 -17.43
CA LYS A 543 -2.65 0.90 -18.03
C LYS A 543 -2.34 -0.20 -17.01
N PHE A 544 -2.58 0.05 -15.72
CA PHE A 544 -2.05 -0.80 -14.66
C PHE A 544 -3.16 -1.39 -13.77
N ASP A 545 -4.01 -2.22 -14.39
CA ASP A 545 -4.92 -3.11 -13.65
C ASP A 545 -4.13 -4.34 -13.17
N ASP A 546 -3.77 -4.38 -11.88
CA ASP A 546 -3.08 -5.49 -11.27
C ASP A 546 -3.89 -6.01 -10.08
N PRO A 547 -4.47 -7.22 -10.19
CA PRO A 547 -5.28 -7.79 -9.12
C PRO A 547 -4.57 -7.90 -7.76
N ALA A 548 -3.24 -8.00 -7.75
CA ALA A 548 -2.46 -8.00 -6.52
C ALA A 548 -2.40 -6.60 -5.85
N TRP A 549 -2.65 -5.54 -6.61
CA TRP A 549 -2.78 -4.18 -6.14
C TRP A 549 -4.23 -3.82 -5.81
N ASP A 550 -5.15 -4.23 -6.68
CA ASP A 550 -6.54 -3.80 -6.72
C ASP A 550 -7.49 -4.82 -6.06
N GLY A 551 -6.97 -5.97 -5.64
CA GLY A 551 -7.75 -7.14 -5.24
C GLY A 551 -8.07 -8.06 -6.44
N PRO A 552 -8.70 -9.23 -6.19
CA PRO A 552 -9.04 -10.16 -7.25
C PRO A 552 -10.05 -9.54 -8.24
N PRO A 553 -9.94 -9.84 -9.55
CA PRO A 553 -10.85 -9.31 -10.54
C PRO A 553 -12.27 -9.83 -10.32
N VAL A 554 -13.18 -8.95 -10.00
CA VAL A 554 -14.61 -9.26 -9.95
C VAL A 554 -15.11 -9.43 -11.36
N CYS A 555 -15.90 -10.50 -11.61
CA CYS A 555 -16.45 -10.73 -12.93
C CYS A 555 -17.36 -9.57 -13.39
N PRO A 556 -17.10 -8.94 -14.55
CA PRO A 556 -17.91 -7.81 -15.01
C PRO A 556 -19.37 -8.17 -15.32
N LYS A 557 -19.69 -9.47 -15.43
CA LYS A 557 -21.06 -9.94 -15.69
C LYS A 557 -21.85 -10.27 -14.44
N CYS A 558 -21.23 -10.92 -13.43
CA CYS A 558 -21.94 -11.36 -12.23
C CYS A 558 -21.47 -10.66 -10.95
N GLY A 559 -20.39 -9.87 -11.00
CA GLY A 559 -19.87 -9.18 -9.82
C GLY A 559 -19.24 -10.09 -8.77
N CYS A 560 -19.04 -11.39 -9.07
CA CYS A 560 -18.53 -12.37 -8.12
C CYS A 560 -17.06 -12.71 -8.35
N ASP A 561 -16.34 -12.99 -7.25
CA ASP A 561 -15.01 -13.59 -7.25
C ASP A 561 -15.01 -14.78 -6.27
N PRO A 562 -14.72 -16.02 -6.73
CA PRO A 562 -14.54 -16.41 -8.12
C PRO A 562 -15.81 -16.33 -8.97
N CYS A 563 -15.66 -16.08 -10.26
CA CYS A 563 -16.78 -15.93 -11.21
C CYS A 563 -17.65 -17.18 -11.28
N VAL A 564 -18.98 -17.01 -11.09
CA VAL A 564 -19.95 -18.09 -11.18
C VAL A 564 -20.64 -18.20 -12.55
N CYS A 565 -20.33 -17.29 -13.50
CA CYS A 565 -20.90 -17.28 -14.85
C CYS A 565 -20.50 -18.51 -15.69
N THR A 566 -19.40 -19.17 -15.38
CA THR A 566 -18.82 -20.26 -16.18
C THR A 566 -19.37 -21.64 -15.87
N ARG A 567 -20.31 -21.78 -14.94
CA ARG A 567 -20.94 -23.08 -14.62
C ARG A 567 -22.09 -23.52 -15.53
N GLY A 568 -22.21 -22.94 -16.69
CA GLY A 568 -23.25 -23.31 -17.65
C GLY A 568 -22.92 -22.83 -19.07
N GLY A 569 -22.06 -23.53 -19.80
CA GLY A 569 -21.91 -23.23 -21.20
C GLY A 569 -20.62 -23.80 -21.78
N LYS A 570 -20.77 -24.90 -22.49
CA LYS A 570 -19.73 -25.54 -23.30
C LYS A 570 -19.07 -24.54 -24.24
N GLY A 571 -17.77 -24.70 -24.34
CA GLY A 571 -16.85 -23.90 -25.09
C GLY A 571 -17.10 -23.71 -26.59
N ARG A 572 -16.34 -22.84 -27.08
CA ARG A 572 -15.64 -22.75 -28.37
C ARG A 572 -14.68 -21.59 -28.16
N GLY A 573 -13.45 -21.70 -28.17
CA GLY A 573 -12.60 -22.26 -29.21
C GLY A 573 -12.10 -21.12 -30.05
N GLY A 574 -10.83 -20.76 -29.91
CA GLY A 574 -10.07 -20.14 -30.95
C GLY A 574 -10.13 -18.62 -31.01
N GLY A 575 -9.09 -18.01 -30.63
CA GLY A 575 -8.73 -16.63 -30.92
C GLY A 575 -7.27 -16.45 -30.55
N GLU A 576 -6.40 -17.01 -31.36
CA GLU A 576 -4.97 -16.67 -31.39
C GLU A 576 -4.84 -15.18 -31.65
N GLY A 577 -4.01 -14.51 -30.87
CA GLY A 577 -3.67 -13.10 -31.04
C GLY A 577 -2.76 -12.66 -29.90
N GLY A 578 -1.74 -13.45 -29.61
CA GLY A 578 -0.62 -13.00 -28.82
C GLY A 578 0.26 -12.09 -29.67
N ASP A 579 0.02 -10.79 -29.62
CA ASP A 579 1.01 -9.82 -30.07
C ASP A 579 2.16 -9.81 -29.04
N GLY A 580 3.14 -10.67 -29.29
CA GLY A 580 4.45 -10.54 -28.66
C GLY A 580 5.05 -9.18 -29.00
N PRO A 581 6.02 -8.67 -28.23
CA PRO A 581 6.64 -7.39 -28.48
C PRO A 581 7.16 -7.33 -29.93
N LYS A 582 6.62 -6.40 -30.72
CA LYS A 582 7.02 -6.23 -32.13
C LYS A 582 8.42 -5.66 -32.20
N ALA A 583 9.25 -6.18 -33.11
CA ALA A 583 10.56 -5.63 -33.40
C ALA A 583 10.44 -4.13 -33.78
N CYS A 584 11.43 -3.33 -33.38
CA CYS A 584 11.44 -1.90 -33.69
C CYS A 584 11.31 -1.68 -35.20
N PRO A 585 10.35 -0.87 -35.67
CA PRO A 585 10.14 -0.65 -37.10
C PRO A 585 11.29 0.08 -37.79
N ILE A 586 12.23 0.64 -37.03
CA ILE A 586 13.38 1.39 -37.56
C ILE A 586 14.64 0.53 -37.65
N CYS A 587 14.99 -0.23 -36.60
CA CYS A 587 16.21 -1.03 -36.56
C CYS A 587 15.95 -2.56 -36.67
N GLY A 588 14.73 -2.99 -36.66
CA GLY A 588 14.37 -4.41 -36.72
C GLY A 588 14.73 -5.24 -35.49
N ASN A 589 15.31 -4.63 -34.45
CA ASN A 589 15.79 -5.32 -33.26
C ASN A 589 14.81 -5.26 -32.08
N LEU A 590 14.81 -6.30 -31.25
CA LEU A 590 14.15 -6.37 -29.96
C LEU A 590 15.20 -6.76 -28.90
N PRO A 591 15.52 -5.88 -27.94
CA PRO A 591 15.09 -4.47 -27.78
C PRO A 591 15.70 -3.55 -28.84
N CYS A 592 15.02 -2.42 -29.07
CA CYS A 592 15.47 -1.41 -30.02
C CYS A 592 16.87 -0.88 -29.64
N THR A 593 17.79 -0.91 -30.59
CA THR A 593 19.17 -0.41 -30.45
C THR A 593 19.37 0.95 -31.11
N CYS A 594 18.29 1.69 -31.41
CA CYS A 594 18.37 3.03 -32.00
C CYS A 594 18.95 4.03 -30.99
N GLU A 595 20.26 4.23 -31.01
CA GLU A 595 20.97 5.29 -30.28
C GLU A 595 20.91 6.67 -30.94
N LYS A 596 20.17 6.85 -32.03
CA LYS A 596 20.02 8.16 -32.63
C LYS A 596 19.04 8.98 -31.80
N ALA A 597 19.56 10.04 -31.20
CA ALA A 597 18.75 11.14 -30.71
C ALA A 597 17.85 11.59 -31.87
N GLU A 598 16.58 11.23 -31.85
CA GLU A 598 15.60 11.78 -32.79
C GLU A 598 15.64 13.28 -32.59
N LYS A 599 15.86 14.04 -33.66
CA LYS A 599 15.83 15.50 -33.61
C LYS A 599 14.43 15.93 -33.19
N THR A 600 14.31 16.55 -32.04
CA THR A 600 13.03 16.98 -31.51
C THR A 600 12.51 18.16 -32.29
N ILE A 601 11.31 18.11 -32.81
CA ILE A 601 10.62 19.24 -33.42
C ILE A 601 10.00 20.09 -32.32
N VAL A 602 10.40 21.32 -32.14
CA VAL A 602 9.84 22.27 -31.19
C VAL A 602 8.87 23.18 -31.89
N ILE A 603 7.62 23.18 -31.47
CA ILE A 603 6.53 23.97 -32.05
C ILE A 603 6.13 25.08 -31.07
N ARG A 604 5.87 26.27 -31.62
CA ARG A 604 5.21 27.37 -30.93
C ARG A 604 3.82 27.53 -31.54
N LEU A 605 2.81 27.52 -30.72
CA LEU A 605 1.42 27.73 -31.16
C LEU A 605 1.18 29.16 -31.66
N GLY A 606 0.32 29.30 -32.66
CA GLY A 606 -0.16 30.61 -33.15
C GLY A 606 -0.88 31.41 -32.05
N LYS A 607 -0.88 32.74 -32.15
CA LYS A 607 -1.41 33.63 -31.10
C LYS A 607 -2.88 33.42 -30.75
N ASP A 608 -3.65 32.84 -31.66
CA ASP A 608 -5.09 32.62 -31.50
C ASP A 608 -5.41 31.22 -30.98
N ARG A 609 -4.44 30.32 -30.87
CA ARG A 609 -4.60 28.98 -30.31
C ARG A 609 -4.37 29.01 -28.81
N LYS A 610 -5.47 28.90 -28.04
CA LYS A 610 -5.42 28.79 -26.59
C LYS A 610 -5.38 27.35 -26.18
N VAL A 611 -4.38 27.00 -25.38
CA VAL A 611 -4.33 25.72 -24.65
C VAL A 611 -5.28 25.80 -23.48
N GLN A 612 -6.22 24.89 -23.41
CA GLN A 612 -7.04 24.69 -22.22
C GLN A 612 -6.74 23.31 -21.66
N VAL A 613 -6.36 23.26 -20.40
CA VAL A 613 -6.32 22.00 -19.65
C VAL A 613 -7.73 21.76 -19.11
N ASN A 614 -8.44 20.82 -19.70
CA ASN A 614 -9.69 20.31 -19.13
C ASN A 614 -9.31 19.31 -18.06
N THR A 615 -9.33 19.74 -16.84
CA THR A 615 -9.15 18.86 -15.68
C THR A 615 -10.45 18.13 -15.39
N ALA A 616 -10.66 17.02 -16.05
CA ALA A 616 -11.54 16.00 -15.53
C ALA A 616 -10.73 15.21 -14.46
N TRP A 617 -10.77 15.69 -13.25
CA TRP A 617 -10.13 14.97 -12.14
C TRP A 617 -10.97 13.73 -11.83
N GLU A 618 -10.61 12.59 -12.37
CA GLU A 618 -11.17 11.32 -11.95
C GLU A 618 -10.53 10.94 -10.61
N SER A 619 -11.24 11.23 -9.54
CA SER A 619 -10.89 10.67 -8.24
C SER A 619 -11.21 9.18 -8.25
N LEU A 620 -10.27 8.36 -7.81
CA LEU A 620 -10.47 6.92 -7.62
C LEU A 620 -10.88 6.65 -6.17
N ILE A 621 -11.83 5.76 -5.98
CA ILE A 621 -12.26 5.27 -4.68
C ILE A 621 -12.02 3.76 -4.61
N MET A 622 -11.58 3.28 -3.46
CA MET A 622 -11.45 1.84 -3.26
C MET A 622 -12.84 1.23 -3.03
N TYR A 623 -13.24 0.32 -3.91
CA TYR A 623 -14.48 -0.43 -3.83
C TYR A 623 -14.21 -1.90 -4.14
N ASP A 624 -14.59 -2.78 -3.21
CA ASP A 624 -14.44 -4.23 -3.34
C ASP A 624 -12.99 -4.66 -3.69
N GLY A 625 -12.03 -4.06 -2.97
CA GLY A 625 -10.61 -4.31 -3.17
C GLY A 625 -9.99 -3.71 -4.44
N LYS A 626 -10.75 -2.91 -5.22
CA LYS A 626 -10.31 -2.27 -6.45
C LYS A 626 -10.38 -0.75 -6.37
N MET A 627 -9.46 -0.09 -7.05
CA MET A 627 -9.56 1.34 -7.32
C MET A 627 -10.49 1.53 -8.52
N VAL A 628 -11.65 2.13 -8.30
CA VAL A 628 -12.63 2.43 -9.35
C VAL A 628 -12.81 3.94 -9.47
N PRO A 629 -13.05 4.47 -10.67
CA PRO A 629 -13.45 5.88 -10.83
C PRO A 629 -14.67 6.20 -9.97
N VAL A 630 -14.68 7.38 -9.35
CA VAL A 630 -15.81 7.82 -8.50
C VAL A 630 -17.12 7.75 -9.28
N GLU A 631 -17.11 8.11 -10.55
CA GLU A 631 -18.28 7.99 -11.41
C GLU A 631 -18.78 6.53 -11.54
N ALA A 632 -17.89 5.57 -11.68
CA ALA A 632 -18.25 4.16 -11.74
C ALA A 632 -18.77 3.65 -10.38
N PHE A 633 -18.20 4.14 -9.28
CA PHE A 633 -18.70 3.86 -7.94
C PHE A 633 -20.07 4.48 -7.71
N VAL A 634 -20.26 5.74 -8.08
CA VAL A 634 -21.57 6.45 -8.05
C VAL A 634 -22.64 5.69 -8.83
N LYS A 635 -22.33 5.22 -10.05
CA LYS A 635 -23.25 4.38 -10.85
C LYS A 635 -23.63 3.08 -10.14
N LYS A 636 -22.72 2.46 -9.41
CA LYS A 636 -23.02 1.25 -8.63
C LYS A 636 -23.87 1.57 -7.40
N VAL A 637 -23.59 2.66 -6.69
CA VAL A 637 -24.43 3.16 -5.59
C VAL A 637 -25.83 3.47 -6.11
N PHE A 638 -25.94 4.19 -7.24
CA PHE A 638 -27.19 4.47 -7.93
C PHE A 638 -28.00 3.19 -8.18
N ALA A 639 -27.43 2.22 -8.89
CA ALA A 639 -28.11 0.97 -9.24
C ALA A 639 -28.57 0.18 -8.00
N LYS A 640 -27.82 0.28 -6.89
CA LYS A 640 -28.18 -0.44 -5.67
C LYS A 640 -29.24 0.28 -4.86
N VAL A 641 -29.12 1.59 -4.69
CA VAL A 641 -30.12 2.39 -3.96
C VAL A 641 -31.46 2.32 -4.68
N THR A 642 -31.50 2.54 -6.01
CA THR A 642 -32.72 2.44 -6.81
C THR A 642 -33.30 1.02 -6.88
N GLY A 643 -32.51 -0.01 -6.66
CA GLY A 643 -32.97 -1.40 -6.51
C GLY A 643 -33.56 -1.73 -5.13
N LEU A 644 -33.28 -0.92 -4.10
CA LEU A 644 -33.78 -1.10 -2.73
C LEU A 644 -34.96 -0.19 -2.43
N VAL A 645 -35.04 0.99 -3.05
CA VAL A 645 -36.10 2.01 -2.87
C VAL A 645 -36.44 2.59 -4.22
N GLY A 646 -37.75 2.77 -4.47
CA GLY A 646 -38.26 3.15 -5.80
C GLY A 646 -38.32 4.66 -6.04
N SER A 647 -38.15 5.49 -5.00
CA SER A 647 -38.22 6.96 -5.09
C SER A 647 -37.45 7.64 -3.97
N ALA A 648 -37.11 8.93 -4.17
CA ALA A 648 -36.54 9.79 -3.14
C ALA A 648 -37.44 9.89 -1.91
N GLU A 649 -38.76 9.94 -2.09
CA GLU A 649 -39.72 10.00 -1.00
C GLU A 649 -39.72 8.72 -0.15
N GLU A 650 -39.62 7.56 -0.78
CA GLU A 650 -39.48 6.27 -0.09
C GLU A 650 -38.13 6.18 0.64
N LEU A 651 -37.07 6.71 0.03
CA LEU A 651 -35.75 6.80 0.68
C LEU A 651 -35.82 7.66 1.95
N ARG A 652 -36.44 8.84 1.90
CA ARG A 652 -36.65 9.72 3.07
C ARG A 652 -37.46 9.04 4.16
N GLN A 653 -38.55 8.39 3.79
CA GLN A 653 -39.37 7.66 4.77
C GLN A 653 -38.59 6.54 5.44
N THR A 654 -37.87 5.73 4.67
CA THR A 654 -36.99 4.67 5.18
C THR A 654 -35.87 5.24 6.07
N TRP A 655 -35.31 6.39 5.71
CA TRP A 655 -34.23 7.02 6.44
C TRP A 655 -34.68 7.70 7.74
N SER A 656 -35.90 8.18 7.77
CA SER A 656 -36.47 8.93 8.88
C SER A 656 -36.67 8.12 10.17
N GLU A 657 -36.68 6.80 10.08
CA GLU A 657 -36.79 5.89 11.22
C GLU A 657 -35.51 5.11 11.46
N GLN A 658 -35.10 4.97 12.73
CA GLN A 658 -33.85 4.32 13.08
C GLN A 658 -33.78 2.86 12.63
N ALA A 659 -34.85 2.10 12.78
CA ALA A 659 -34.90 0.67 12.44
C ALA A 659 -34.79 0.42 10.94
N THR A 660 -35.61 1.12 10.13
CA THR A 660 -35.62 0.98 8.67
C THR A 660 -34.35 1.54 8.04
N ARG A 661 -33.78 2.61 8.59
CA ARG A 661 -32.49 3.12 8.17
C ARG A 661 -31.36 2.13 8.42
N ARG A 662 -31.33 1.45 9.58
CA ARG A 662 -30.34 0.40 9.87
C ARG A 662 -30.46 -0.76 8.88
N GLU A 663 -31.68 -1.19 8.60
CA GLU A 663 -31.90 -2.25 7.62
C GLU A 663 -31.40 -1.86 6.22
N LEU A 664 -31.68 -0.63 5.79
CA LEU A 664 -31.20 -0.10 4.51
C LEU A 664 -29.66 -0.05 4.48
N LEU A 665 -29.04 0.50 5.53
CA LEU A 665 -27.58 0.58 5.64
C LEU A 665 -26.93 -0.82 5.69
N ALA A 666 -27.54 -1.79 6.38
CA ALA A 666 -27.06 -3.17 6.39
C ALA A 666 -27.12 -3.79 4.97
N LYS A 667 -28.23 -3.62 4.27
CA LYS A 667 -28.38 -4.07 2.86
C LYS A 667 -27.38 -3.39 1.91
N LEU A 668 -27.03 -2.13 2.16
CA LEU A 668 -25.99 -1.44 1.42
C LEU A 668 -24.61 -2.01 1.75
N ALA A 669 -24.31 -2.24 3.03
CA ALA A 669 -23.03 -2.80 3.50
C ALA A 669 -22.79 -4.22 2.96
N GLU A 670 -23.81 -5.10 2.93
CA GLU A 670 -23.74 -6.43 2.30
C GLU A 670 -23.33 -6.39 0.82
N ASN A 671 -23.49 -5.26 0.19
CA ASN A 671 -23.11 -5.01 -1.21
C ASN A 671 -21.85 -4.15 -1.36
N GLY A 672 -21.06 -4.02 -0.30
CA GLY A 672 -19.79 -3.32 -0.31
C GLY A 672 -19.89 -1.79 -0.15
N PHE A 673 -21.08 -1.24 0.19
CA PHE A 673 -21.31 0.16 0.48
C PHE A 673 -21.43 0.40 2.00
N GLU A 674 -20.34 0.09 2.71
CA GLU A 674 -20.22 0.34 4.14
C GLU A 674 -20.28 1.83 4.46
N MET A 675 -20.67 2.18 5.69
CA MET A 675 -20.81 3.56 6.15
C MET A 675 -19.55 4.41 5.88
N GLU A 676 -18.37 3.85 6.12
CA GLU A 676 -17.10 4.53 5.88
C GLU A 676 -16.91 4.90 4.40
N ARG A 677 -17.31 4.02 3.49
CA ARG A 677 -17.20 4.26 2.05
C ARG A 677 -18.22 5.26 1.54
N LEU A 678 -19.42 5.24 2.08
CA LEU A 678 -20.43 6.26 1.78
C LEU A 678 -19.99 7.63 2.28
N LYS A 679 -19.35 7.72 3.46
CA LYS A 679 -18.73 8.94 3.97
C LYS A 679 -17.50 9.37 3.15
N GLU A 680 -16.74 8.44 2.59
CA GLU A 680 -15.65 8.76 1.66
C GLU A 680 -16.19 9.34 0.35
N LEU A 681 -17.28 8.79 -0.20
CA LEU A 681 -17.98 9.36 -1.34
C LEU A 681 -18.47 10.79 -1.04
N GLN A 682 -19.09 11.01 0.12
CA GLN A 682 -19.53 12.33 0.59
C GLN A 682 -18.38 13.36 0.59
N LYS A 683 -17.20 12.95 1.02
CA LYS A 683 -15.99 13.79 0.98
C LYS A 683 -15.50 14.09 -0.44
N LEU A 684 -15.53 13.07 -1.31
CA LEU A 684 -15.12 13.23 -2.70
C LEU A 684 -16.05 14.14 -3.49
N MET A 685 -17.31 14.28 -3.04
CA MET A 685 -18.30 15.18 -3.63
C MET A 685 -18.31 16.57 -2.97
N ASP A 686 -17.34 16.92 -2.13
CA ASP A 686 -17.25 18.17 -1.35
C ASP A 686 -18.54 18.48 -0.59
N SER A 687 -19.21 17.44 -0.08
CA SER A 687 -20.52 17.52 0.57
C SER A 687 -20.48 17.10 2.05
N GLU A 688 -19.34 17.31 2.72
CA GLU A 688 -19.15 16.96 4.13
C GLU A 688 -20.10 17.71 5.08
N ASP A 689 -20.67 18.83 4.65
CA ASP A 689 -21.65 19.65 5.37
C ASP A 689 -23.13 19.25 5.11
N CYS A 690 -23.36 18.28 4.19
CA CYS A 690 -24.67 17.69 3.93
C CYS A 690 -24.88 16.44 4.79
N ASP A 691 -26.10 15.90 4.84
CA ASP A 691 -26.36 14.58 5.43
C ASP A 691 -26.04 13.48 4.40
N LEU A 692 -25.78 12.27 4.88
CA LEU A 692 -25.55 11.13 4.01
C LEU A 692 -26.79 10.81 3.16
N LEU A 693 -27.98 11.05 3.68
CA LEU A 693 -29.23 10.98 2.93
C LEU A 693 -29.20 11.84 1.67
N ASP A 694 -28.72 13.09 1.79
CA ASP A 694 -28.67 14.04 0.65
C ASP A 694 -27.75 13.53 -0.45
N VAL A 695 -26.63 12.89 -0.08
CA VAL A 695 -25.72 12.27 -1.03
C VAL A 695 -26.36 11.10 -1.74
N LEU A 696 -27.08 10.23 -1.01
CA LEU A 696 -27.78 9.09 -1.60
C LEU A 696 -28.94 9.55 -2.48
N GLU A 697 -29.69 10.57 -2.09
CA GLU A 697 -30.79 11.17 -2.88
C GLU A 697 -30.25 11.82 -4.17
N TYR A 698 -29.15 12.54 -4.07
CA TYR A 698 -28.50 13.14 -5.24
C TYR A 698 -28.01 12.07 -6.22
N VAL A 699 -27.32 11.06 -5.69
CA VAL A 699 -26.78 9.96 -6.51
C VAL A 699 -27.89 9.12 -7.15
N ALA A 700 -28.97 8.81 -6.43
CA ALA A 700 -30.02 7.89 -6.89
C ALA A 700 -31.17 8.57 -7.63
N PHE A 701 -31.48 9.82 -7.32
CA PHE A 701 -32.69 10.49 -7.79
C PHE A 701 -32.46 11.93 -8.28
N GLU A 702 -31.18 12.36 -8.38
CA GLU A 702 -30.79 13.71 -8.81
C GLU A 702 -31.41 14.85 -7.98
N VAL A 703 -31.76 14.57 -6.72
CA VAL A 703 -32.31 15.59 -5.81
C VAL A 703 -31.16 16.49 -5.33
N PRO A 704 -31.30 17.82 -5.41
CA PRO A 704 -30.26 18.74 -4.95
C PRO A 704 -29.89 18.52 -3.47
N MET A 705 -28.60 18.43 -3.16
CA MET A 705 -28.11 18.24 -1.80
C MET A 705 -28.44 19.45 -0.91
N GLN A 706 -28.85 19.17 0.33
CA GLN A 706 -29.17 20.17 1.33
C GLN A 706 -28.16 20.08 2.49
N LYS A 707 -27.67 21.24 2.94
CA LYS A 707 -26.76 21.30 4.09
C LYS A 707 -27.48 20.93 5.39
N ARG A 708 -26.79 20.19 6.27
CA ARG A 708 -27.32 19.81 7.60
C ARG A 708 -27.80 21.00 8.41
N ALA A 709 -27.11 22.15 8.33
CA ALA A 709 -27.53 23.38 8.97
C ALA A 709 -28.91 23.87 8.50
N ALA A 710 -29.22 23.73 7.21
CA ALA A 710 -30.52 24.10 6.66
C ALA A 710 -31.62 23.12 7.15
N ARG A 711 -31.37 21.80 7.11
CA ARG A 711 -32.26 20.76 7.66
C ARG A 711 -32.55 21.00 9.15
N ALA A 712 -31.51 21.20 9.96
CA ALA A 712 -31.64 21.51 11.39
C ALA A 712 -32.43 22.81 11.64
N GLY A 713 -32.21 23.84 10.80
CA GLY A 713 -32.92 25.09 10.84
C GLY A 713 -34.43 24.96 10.56
N ALA A 714 -34.80 24.14 9.59
CA ALA A 714 -36.18 23.82 9.27
C ALA A 714 -36.85 23.04 10.42
N ALA A 715 -36.20 21.99 10.94
CA ALA A 715 -36.68 21.21 12.08
C ALA A 715 -36.83 22.09 13.34
N ARG A 716 -35.89 23.01 13.58
CA ARG A 716 -35.93 23.96 14.74
C ARG A 716 -37.13 24.90 14.70
N LYS A 717 -37.50 25.40 13.50
CA LYS A 717 -38.71 26.23 13.33
C LYS A 717 -39.98 25.45 13.66
N GLY A 718 -40.02 24.15 13.36
CA GLY A 718 -41.14 23.29 13.66
C GLY A 718 -41.30 22.89 15.14
N LEU A 719 -40.23 22.98 15.95
CA LEU A 719 -40.21 22.52 17.34
C LEU A 719 -41.38 23.11 18.16
N SER A 720 -41.70 24.39 18.02
CA SER A 720 -42.76 25.06 18.77
C SER A 720 -44.17 24.55 18.44
N GLN A 721 -44.36 23.77 17.37
CA GLN A 721 -45.66 23.23 17.00
C GLN A 721 -46.04 22.03 17.87
N TRP A 722 -45.05 21.24 18.35
CA TRP A 722 -45.29 20.02 19.08
C TRP A 722 -44.57 19.92 20.44
N VAL A 723 -43.69 20.85 20.78
CA VAL A 723 -43.02 20.95 22.10
C VAL A 723 -43.42 22.26 22.75
N GLN A 724 -44.09 22.16 23.90
CA GLN A 724 -44.51 23.34 24.68
C GLN A 724 -43.51 23.65 25.81
N ASP A 725 -42.85 22.65 26.33
CA ASP A 725 -41.90 22.79 27.43
C ASP A 725 -40.58 23.41 26.97
N GLU A 726 -40.12 24.47 27.62
CA GLU A 726 -38.90 25.19 27.23
C GLU A 726 -37.62 24.39 27.51
N HIS A 727 -37.58 23.53 28.54
CA HIS A 727 -36.44 22.66 28.81
C HIS A 727 -36.32 21.57 27.74
N ALA A 728 -37.44 21.00 27.35
CA ALA A 728 -37.50 20.05 26.24
C ALA A 728 -37.09 20.69 24.91
N LYS A 729 -37.53 21.92 24.60
CA LYS A 729 -37.07 22.67 23.42
C LYS A 729 -35.56 22.90 23.47
N GLY A 730 -35.02 23.27 24.64
CA GLY A 730 -33.59 23.44 24.84
C GLY A 730 -32.81 22.14 24.65
N PHE A 731 -33.38 20.98 25.01
CA PHE A 731 -32.78 19.70 24.75
C PHE A 731 -32.77 19.34 23.24
N TYR A 732 -33.91 19.48 22.57
CA TYR A 732 -33.98 19.17 21.12
C TYR A 732 -33.17 20.14 20.28
N THR A 733 -33.04 21.40 20.71
CA THR A 733 -32.10 22.33 20.05
C THR A 733 -30.67 21.88 20.18
N PHE A 734 -30.25 21.41 21.35
CA PHE A 734 -28.93 20.80 21.55
C PHE A 734 -28.72 19.55 20.69
N VAL A 735 -29.72 18.69 20.54
CA VAL A 735 -29.67 17.55 19.64
C VAL A 735 -29.44 17.97 18.18
N LEU A 736 -30.16 19.05 17.74
CA LEU A 736 -29.99 19.58 16.38
C LEU A 736 -28.59 20.19 16.15
N ASP A 737 -28.00 20.82 17.19
CA ASP A 737 -26.65 21.38 17.11
C ASP A 737 -25.61 20.25 16.95
N ASN A 738 -25.76 19.13 17.67
CA ASN A 738 -24.93 17.93 17.48
C ASN A 738 -25.14 17.30 16.09
N TYR A 739 -26.40 17.26 15.60
CA TYR A 739 -26.68 16.77 14.25
C TYR A 739 -25.98 17.60 13.17
N VAL A 740 -25.91 18.90 13.29
CA VAL A 740 -25.17 19.76 12.34
C VAL A 740 -23.69 19.36 12.28
N GLN A 741 -23.10 18.96 13.40
CA GLN A 741 -21.68 18.57 13.49
C GLN A 741 -21.45 17.12 13.05
N GLU A 742 -22.21 16.16 13.59
CA GLU A 742 -21.97 14.74 13.44
C GLU A 742 -22.83 14.05 12.35
N GLY A 743 -23.87 14.73 11.86
CA GLY A 743 -24.81 14.18 10.87
C GLY A 743 -25.66 13.04 11.44
N VAL A 744 -25.97 12.08 10.58
CA VAL A 744 -26.83 10.94 10.89
C VAL A 744 -26.35 10.08 12.06
N ASP A 745 -25.06 10.12 12.40
CA ASP A 745 -24.49 9.35 13.52
C ASP A 745 -25.17 9.67 14.85
N VAL A 746 -25.64 10.93 15.04
CA VAL A 746 -26.41 11.34 16.21
C VAL A 746 -27.70 10.54 16.41
N PHE A 747 -28.26 9.99 15.33
CA PHE A 747 -29.50 9.22 15.37
C PHE A 747 -29.31 7.73 15.15
N THR A 748 -28.10 7.26 14.83
CA THR A 748 -27.88 5.86 14.40
C THR A 748 -27.36 4.97 15.53
N ARG A 749 -26.64 5.53 16.51
CA ARG A 749 -26.07 4.77 17.64
C ARG A 749 -27.18 4.19 18.53
N ASP A 750 -26.97 3.00 19.08
CA ASP A 750 -27.96 2.29 19.92
C ASP A 750 -28.30 3.07 21.20
N ASP A 751 -27.32 3.76 21.76
CA ASP A 751 -27.41 4.55 22.98
C ASP A 751 -27.42 6.06 22.74
N ALA A 752 -27.65 6.50 21.49
CA ALA A 752 -27.57 7.88 21.06
C ALA A 752 -28.32 8.86 22.00
N LEU A 753 -29.57 8.55 22.30
CA LEU A 753 -30.37 9.38 23.20
C LEU A 753 -29.77 9.42 24.61
N SER A 754 -29.31 8.30 25.12
CA SER A 754 -28.70 8.22 26.46
C SER A 754 -27.41 9.02 26.54
N GLN A 755 -26.56 8.92 25.49
CA GLN A 755 -25.33 9.70 25.41
C GLN A 755 -25.60 11.19 25.34
N LEU A 756 -26.56 11.65 24.53
CA LEU A 756 -26.95 13.05 24.42
C LEU A 756 -27.51 13.59 25.74
N ILE A 757 -28.30 12.80 26.47
CA ILE A 757 -28.82 13.13 27.78
C ILE A 757 -27.66 13.30 28.76
N VAL A 758 -26.76 12.36 28.85
CA VAL A 758 -25.61 12.41 29.77
C VAL A 758 -24.67 13.57 29.40
N THR A 759 -24.47 13.84 28.14
CA THR A 759 -23.63 14.96 27.67
C THR A 759 -24.22 16.30 28.12
N LYS A 760 -25.55 16.46 28.10
CA LYS A 760 -26.19 17.73 28.45
C LYS A 760 -26.49 17.88 29.96
N TYR A 761 -26.88 16.79 30.61
CA TYR A 761 -27.38 16.83 32.00
C TYR A 761 -26.50 16.04 32.98
N HIS A 762 -25.37 15.50 32.56
CA HIS A 762 -24.39 14.72 33.31
C HIS A 762 -24.90 13.37 33.84
N THR A 763 -26.18 13.28 34.28
CA THR A 763 -26.81 12.00 34.69
C THR A 763 -28.22 11.86 34.10
N ILE A 764 -28.71 10.62 34.02
CA ILE A 764 -30.08 10.33 33.59
C ILE A 764 -31.10 10.84 34.60
N ASP A 765 -30.75 10.84 35.90
CA ASP A 765 -31.63 11.33 36.97
C ASP A 765 -31.77 12.85 36.96
N ASP A 766 -30.70 13.59 36.65
CA ASP A 766 -30.77 15.04 36.47
C ASP A 766 -31.63 15.41 35.25
N ALA A 767 -31.50 14.65 34.16
CA ALA A 767 -32.35 14.81 33.00
C ALA A 767 -33.82 14.52 33.31
N ARG A 768 -34.11 13.45 34.10
CA ARG A 768 -35.48 13.12 34.54
C ARG A 768 -36.09 14.21 35.39
N SER A 769 -35.31 14.80 36.29
CA SER A 769 -35.80 15.92 37.15
C SER A 769 -36.10 17.17 36.32
N THR A 770 -35.36 17.42 35.22
CA THR A 770 -35.50 18.63 34.40
C THR A 770 -36.50 18.46 33.26
N LEU A 771 -36.52 17.29 32.61
CA LEU A 771 -37.30 17.02 31.41
C LEU A 771 -38.56 16.17 31.68
N GLY A 772 -38.69 15.65 32.90
CA GLY A 772 -39.82 14.81 33.26
C GLY A 772 -39.75 13.35 32.76
N ASN A 773 -40.81 12.84 32.14
CA ASN A 773 -40.91 11.45 31.77
C ASN A 773 -40.02 11.12 30.56
N LEU A 774 -39.05 10.20 30.74
CA LEU A 774 -38.13 9.72 29.70
C LEU A 774 -38.84 9.09 28.49
N ALA A 775 -40.05 8.54 28.68
CA ALA A 775 -40.84 7.99 27.55
C ALA A 775 -41.31 9.12 26.63
N VAL A 776 -41.65 10.27 27.16
CA VAL A 776 -42.05 11.45 26.36
C VAL A 776 -40.82 11.99 25.59
N ILE A 777 -39.67 12.00 26.23
CA ILE A 777 -38.41 12.42 25.58
C ILE A 777 -38.03 11.48 24.42
N ARG A 778 -38.17 10.18 24.60
CA ARG A 778 -37.96 9.20 23.52
C ARG A 778 -38.91 9.41 22.34
N THR A 779 -40.18 9.62 22.62
CA THR A 779 -41.17 9.89 21.56
C THR A 779 -40.86 11.21 20.86
N GLY A 780 -40.50 12.26 21.60
CA GLY A 780 -40.09 13.52 21.01
C GLY A 780 -38.79 13.45 20.22
N PHE A 781 -37.82 12.65 20.66
CA PHE A 781 -36.59 12.40 19.91
C PHE A 781 -36.86 11.70 18.55
N ALA A 782 -37.75 10.71 18.54
CA ALA A 782 -38.19 10.08 17.28
C ALA A 782 -38.94 11.05 16.36
N THR A 783 -39.78 11.94 16.96
CA THR A 783 -40.49 13.00 16.21
C THR A 783 -39.51 14.02 15.63
N LEU A 784 -38.49 14.40 16.39
CA LEU A 784 -37.43 15.30 15.93
C LEU A 784 -36.69 14.72 14.75
N GLN A 785 -36.33 13.44 14.85
CA GLN A 785 -35.64 12.72 13.77
C GLN A 785 -36.46 12.73 12.48
N ARG A 786 -37.76 12.43 12.55
CA ARG A 786 -38.66 12.52 11.41
C ARG A 786 -38.75 13.97 10.86
N ALA A 787 -38.81 14.97 11.72
CA ALA A 787 -38.85 16.37 11.30
C ALA A 787 -37.55 16.82 10.58
N VAL A 788 -36.39 16.30 10.96
CA VAL A 788 -35.11 16.58 10.28
C VAL A 788 -35.11 16.04 8.86
N TYR A 789 -35.69 14.85 8.64
CA TYR A 789 -35.66 14.20 7.34
C TYR A 789 -36.94 14.42 6.50
N ALA A 790 -37.98 15.03 7.06
CA ALA A 790 -39.15 15.48 6.32
C ALA A 790 -38.96 16.85 5.64
N ALA A 791 -37.88 17.55 5.96
CA ALA A 791 -37.64 18.94 5.52
C ALA A 791 -36.95 19.01 4.16
#